data_98b8bb43c65a2ec9f1331d3f9c979179
#
_entry.id   98b8bb43c65a2ec9f1331d3f9c979179
#
_cell.length_a   1.000
_cell.length_b   1.000
_cell.length_c   1.000
_cell.angle_alpha   90.00
_cell.angle_beta   90.00
_cell.angle_gamma   90.00
#
_symmetry.space_group_name_H-M   'P 1'
#
loop_
_entity.id
_entity.type
_entity.pdbx_description
1 polymer ?
#
loop_
_entity_poly.entity_id
_entity_poly.type
_entity_poly.pdbx_seq_one_letter_code
_entity_poly.pdbx_strand_id
1 'polypeptide(L)'
;MKKIIFALALVLCGCGKQQVHQAYQAQGAMQVQGAEMEAFLDPHYSHADSLVLKVYREADYKRMLVVIDSLSAAGELNEVRTEGFRAAAYAEMNDTEKAIASLRRAIAIKNPSDKDYFLIVYLKIVYTELQQLQGNSEGALRSALALVEQMKNDGYEDHEVCQRLYLILGEIQLNLNHPDEAAKNFERVYAILQKCIENDSTGNHLMEAVETLNKVTATYLDNRQWDEAELWLNRLDAVFTRCQSTPYAADFPSFIDWYRSFVTISHAMIAEVHGKKDEAQKYYNDYLTNDFSKTDEGRLVGSRYLMLSQRYTEAAENYSVSDRFMQAYEYEPNLQVIGDILMPKLRANYFAGRKDSAMRVAMQIAELYDTALVKQKRDATAEMATIYDVEGKERMIAEHEAKISQQRFIGVSIALVVLVFAFVIYAWVRHRMAEMRAKQERIDSELRIAREIQMSMVPSRFPKREGLDMYAMMTPAKEVGGDLYGYLLQGDKLYFCVGDVSGKGVPASLFMAQATRLFRTLAAQKMMPEEICTRMNNALSGEDNERCMFVTFFIGLLDLPTGHLIYCNAGHNNPVIDVADSRGDFLGGESKSNMPIGVMPGTPYKGGEIDSIKGRPLFIYTDGLNEAENNERQLFSNEKMLDILQKTEAKNARQLIESMAAEVEKHRDGAEPSDDLTMMAIYLK
;
A
#
# COMPACT_ATOMS: atom_id res chain seq x y z
N MET A 1 14.06 -7.45 -5.38
CA MET A 1 14.68 -7.16 -6.68
C MET A 1 15.97 -7.94 -6.93
N LYS A 2 17.05 -7.78 -6.14
CA LYS A 2 18.32 -8.55 -6.32
C LYS A 2 18.11 -10.07 -6.49
N LYS A 3 17.17 -10.67 -5.77
CA LYS A 3 16.87 -12.12 -5.85
C LYS A 3 16.26 -12.55 -7.19
N ILE A 4 15.36 -11.77 -7.77
CA ILE A 4 14.70 -12.05 -9.06
C ILE A 4 15.69 -11.83 -10.21
N ILE A 5 16.52 -10.85 -10.08
CA ILE A 5 17.49 -10.41 -11.08
C ILE A 5 18.67 -11.35 -11.15
N PHE A 6 19.08 -11.90 -10.01
CA PHE A 6 20.06 -12.95 -9.95
C PHE A 6 19.55 -14.23 -10.64
N ALA A 7 18.27 -14.59 -10.43
CA ALA A 7 17.62 -15.64 -11.19
C ALA A 7 17.62 -15.35 -12.70
N LEU A 8 17.46 -14.08 -13.11
CA LEU A 8 17.53 -13.64 -14.49
C LEU A 8 18.91 -13.91 -15.10
N ALA A 9 19.98 -13.54 -14.44
CA ALA A 9 21.33 -13.73 -14.90
C ALA A 9 21.67 -15.21 -15.10
N LEU A 10 21.22 -16.06 -14.17
CA LEU A 10 21.49 -17.51 -14.20
C LEU A 10 20.72 -18.25 -15.27
N VAL A 11 19.49 -17.84 -15.59
CA VAL A 11 18.70 -18.45 -16.68
C VAL A 11 19.15 -17.98 -18.03
N LEU A 12 19.49 -16.70 -18.18
CA LEU A 12 20.11 -16.19 -19.40
C LEU A 12 21.36 -16.96 -19.76
N CYS A 13 22.01 -17.48 -18.74
CA CYS A 13 23.24 -18.22 -18.85
C CYS A 13 23.04 -19.75 -18.96
N GLY A 14 21.80 -20.30 -19.01
CA GLY A 14 21.55 -21.73 -19.03
C GLY A 14 22.02 -22.44 -17.76
N CYS A 15 22.32 -21.68 -16.71
CA CYS A 15 22.75 -22.22 -15.43
C CYS A 15 21.59 -22.94 -14.75
N GLY A 16 21.70 -24.22 -14.53
CA GLY A 16 20.69 -25.00 -13.84
C GLY A 16 20.37 -24.44 -12.45
N LYS A 17 19.19 -24.76 -11.95
CA LYS A 17 18.60 -24.32 -10.69
C LYS A 17 19.51 -24.40 -9.45
N GLN A 18 20.51 -25.29 -9.49
CA GLN A 18 21.50 -25.50 -8.44
C GLN A 18 22.39 -24.26 -8.19
N GLN A 19 22.68 -23.47 -9.21
CA GLN A 19 23.52 -22.28 -9.09
C GLN A 19 22.77 -21.04 -8.61
N VAL A 20 21.47 -20.94 -8.88
CA VAL A 20 20.58 -19.93 -8.26
C VAL A 20 20.67 -20.02 -6.75
N HIS A 21 20.74 -21.25 -6.25
CA HIS A 21 20.75 -21.53 -4.83
C HIS A 21 22.12 -21.24 -4.18
N GLN A 22 23.22 -21.59 -4.82
CA GLN A 22 24.59 -21.26 -4.36
C GLN A 22 24.83 -19.75 -4.28
N ALA A 23 24.26 -19.00 -5.17
CA ALA A 23 24.37 -17.55 -5.17
C ALA A 23 23.51 -16.85 -4.10
N TYR A 24 22.39 -17.46 -3.71
CA TYR A 24 21.64 -17.07 -2.53
C TYR A 24 22.45 -17.20 -1.24
N GLN A 25 23.35 -18.20 -1.19
CA GLN A 25 24.24 -18.42 -0.06
C GLN A 25 25.50 -17.56 -0.10
N ALA A 26 26.00 -17.19 -1.29
CA ALA A 26 27.21 -16.39 -1.46
C ALA A 26 27.09 -14.94 -0.98
N GLN A 27 25.90 -14.41 -0.73
CA GLN A 27 25.71 -13.13 -0.03
C GLN A 27 25.98 -13.22 1.48
N GLY A 28 26.07 -14.43 2.04
CA GLY A 28 26.48 -14.68 3.44
C GLY A 28 27.85 -15.30 3.64
N ALA A 29 28.51 -15.78 2.56
CA ALA A 29 29.84 -16.37 2.65
C ALA A 29 30.62 -16.16 1.34
N MET A 30 31.55 -15.24 1.37
CA MET A 30 32.58 -15.11 0.34
C MET A 30 33.40 -16.42 0.30
N GLN A 31 33.67 -16.88 -0.93
CA GLN A 31 34.56 -17.99 -1.34
C GLN A 31 33.97 -19.39 -1.39
N VAL A 32 33.45 -19.78 -2.57
CA VAL A 32 33.51 -21.16 -3.05
C VAL A 32 34.04 -21.17 -4.49
N GLN A 33 34.98 -22.07 -4.73
CA GLN A 33 35.84 -22.17 -5.91
C GLN A 33 35.10 -22.48 -7.20
N GLY A 34 35.58 -21.86 -8.30
CA GLY A 34 34.99 -21.86 -9.64
C GLY A 34 35.09 -23.15 -10.48
N ALA A 35 35.38 -24.32 -9.92
CA ALA A 35 35.66 -25.56 -10.70
C ALA A 35 34.44 -26.47 -10.89
N GLU A 36 33.38 -26.35 -10.09
CA GLU A 36 32.22 -27.26 -10.16
C GLU A 36 31.08 -26.73 -11.06
N MET A 37 31.19 -25.56 -11.56
CA MET A 37 30.14 -24.86 -12.29
C MET A 37 30.09 -25.17 -13.78
N GLU A 38 31.16 -25.77 -14.36
CA GLU A 38 31.23 -26.15 -15.78
C GLU A 38 30.40 -27.39 -16.13
N ALA A 39 30.06 -28.22 -15.13
CA ALA A 39 29.33 -29.47 -15.36
C ALA A 39 27.82 -29.34 -15.52
N PHE A 40 27.24 -28.15 -15.23
CA PHE A 40 25.79 -27.91 -15.24
C PHE A 40 25.29 -26.97 -16.34
N LEU A 41 26.15 -26.61 -17.28
CA LEU A 41 25.78 -25.73 -18.39
C LEU A 41 24.93 -26.51 -19.41
N ASP A 42 23.81 -25.89 -19.84
CA ASP A 42 22.99 -26.36 -20.95
C ASP A 42 23.90 -26.67 -22.17
N PRO A 43 23.78 -27.82 -22.85
CA PRO A 43 24.58 -28.17 -24.02
C PRO A 43 24.49 -27.16 -25.18
N HIS A 44 23.62 -26.17 -25.08
CA HIS A 44 23.45 -25.07 -26.04
C HIS A 44 24.19 -23.78 -25.67
N TYR A 45 25.05 -23.80 -24.65
CA TYR A 45 25.84 -22.67 -24.21
C TYR A 45 26.86 -22.23 -25.24
N SER A 46 26.81 -20.94 -25.59
CA SER A 46 27.84 -20.37 -26.46
C SER A 46 29.06 -19.94 -25.64
N HIS A 47 30.22 -19.84 -26.34
CA HIS A 47 31.42 -19.24 -25.76
C HIS A 47 31.16 -17.81 -25.27
N ALA A 48 30.35 -17.04 -25.99
CA ALA A 48 29.96 -15.68 -25.61
C ALA A 48 29.20 -15.63 -24.28
N ASP A 49 28.24 -16.54 -24.06
CA ASP A 49 27.51 -16.62 -22.79
C ASP A 49 28.48 -16.88 -21.60
N SER A 50 29.47 -17.77 -21.80
CA SER A 50 30.47 -18.08 -20.78
C SER A 50 31.34 -16.87 -20.42
N LEU A 51 31.68 -16.01 -21.40
CA LEU A 51 32.44 -14.79 -21.16
C LEU A 51 31.64 -13.77 -20.33
N VAL A 52 30.37 -13.55 -20.67
CA VAL A 52 29.49 -12.65 -19.92
C VAL A 52 29.35 -13.11 -18.48
N LEU A 53 29.13 -14.43 -18.28
CA LEU A 53 29.05 -15.05 -16.94
C LEU A 53 30.31 -14.88 -16.12
N LYS A 54 31.47 -15.01 -16.73
CA LYS A 54 32.74 -14.84 -16.02
C LYS A 54 32.81 -13.46 -15.40
N VAL A 55 32.47 -12.41 -16.16
CA VAL A 55 32.48 -11.01 -15.68
C VAL A 55 31.36 -10.78 -14.65
N TYR A 56 30.20 -11.41 -14.83
CA TYR A 56 29.11 -11.36 -13.84
C TYR A 56 29.57 -11.88 -12.46
N ARG A 57 30.32 -13.00 -12.44
CA ARG A 57 30.88 -13.58 -11.20
C ARG A 57 31.93 -12.68 -10.52
N GLU A 58 32.66 -11.90 -11.30
CA GLU A 58 33.58 -10.90 -10.79
C GLU A 58 32.88 -9.67 -10.17
N ALA A 59 31.53 -9.63 -10.24
CA ALA A 59 30.67 -8.53 -9.80
C ALA A 59 31.02 -7.15 -10.41
N ASP A 60 31.69 -7.16 -11.58
CA ASP A 60 31.98 -5.94 -12.35
C ASP A 60 30.92 -5.72 -13.45
N TYR A 61 29.75 -5.26 -13.03
CA TYR A 61 28.59 -5.11 -13.92
C TYR A 61 28.78 -4.01 -14.97
N LYS A 62 29.63 -3.03 -14.74
CA LYS A 62 29.99 -2.02 -15.75
C LYS A 62 30.81 -2.66 -16.87
N ARG A 63 31.79 -3.46 -16.52
CA ARG A 63 32.60 -4.23 -17.46
C ARG A 63 31.74 -5.26 -18.20
N MET A 64 30.78 -5.87 -17.49
CA MET A 64 29.80 -6.78 -18.08
C MET A 64 29.04 -6.11 -19.22
N LEU A 65 28.54 -4.89 -19.08
CA LEU A 65 27.87 -4.14 -20.14
C LEU A 65 28.77 -3.93 -21.36
N VAL A 66 30.05 -3.58 -21.15
CA VAL A 66 31.01 -3.41 -22.24
C VAL A 66 31.25 -4.74 -22.99
N VAL A 67 31.37 -5.86 -22.27
CA VAL A 67 31.54 -7.17 -22.88
C VAL A 67 30.30 -7.58 -23.67
N ILE A 68 29.10 -7.35 -23.14
CA ILE A 68 27.82 -7.60 -23.84
C ILE A 68 27.76 -6.81 -25.14
N ASP A 69 28.08 -5.51 -25.10
CA ASP A 69 28.06 -4.65 -26.28
C ASP A 69 29.06 -5.11 -27.34
N SER A 70 30.28 -5.52 -26.93
CA SER A 70 31.29 -6.06 -27.81
C SER A 70 30.86 -7.37 -28.51
N LEU A 71 30.32 -8.32 -27.75
CA LEU A 71 29.87 -9.62 -28.25
C LEU A 71 28.62 -9.48 -29.14
N SER A 72 27.72 -8.56 -28.80
CA SER A 72 26.56 -8.23 -29.62
C SER A 72 26.98 -7.60 -30.95
N ALA A 73 27.92 -6.66 -30.92
CA ALA A 73 28.45 -6.04 -32.14
C ALA A 73 29.22 -7.05 -33.05
N ALA A 74 29.85 -8.06 -32.43
CA ALA A 74 30.49 -9.18 -33.15
C ALA A 74 29.48 -10.21 -33.70
N GLY A 75 28.21 -10.12 -33.37
CA GLY A 75 27.16 -11.08 -33.74
C GLY A 75 27.25 -12.42 -32.97
N GLU A 76 28.02 -12.47 -31.89
CA GLU A 76 28.19 -13.66 -31.06
C GLU A 76 27.05 -13.83 -30.03
N LEU A 77 26.36 -12.74 -29.69
CA LEU A 77 25.13 -12.75 -28.91
C LEU A 77 23.95 -12.30 -29.80
N ASN A 78 22.84 -13.03 -29.73
CA ASN A 78 21.61 -12.59 -30.37
C ASN A 78 20.92 -11.49 -29.53
N GLU A 79 19.92 -10.85 -30.12
CA GLU A 79 19.25 -9.69 -29.51
C GLU A 79 18.55 -10.04 -28.19
N VAL A 80 17.93 -11.24 -28.08
CA VAL A 80 17.24 -11.71 -26.85
C VAL A 80 18.24 -11.83 -25.69
N ARG A 81 19.38 -12.50 -25.95
CA ARG A 81 20.44 -12.70 -24.95
C ARG A 81 21.11 -11.38 -24.58
N THR A 82 21.37 -10.53 -25.58
CA THR A 82 21.94 -9.19 -25.37
C THR A 82 21.10 -8.37 -24.39
N GLU A 83 19.82 -8.24 -24.68
CA GLU A 83 18.92 -7.44 -23.83
C GLU A 83 18.62 -8.11 -22.48
N GLY A 84 18.57 -9.44 -22.44
CA GLY A 84 18.45 -10.18 -21.19
C GLY A 84 19.64 -9.99 -20.27
N PHE A 85 20.88 -10.10 -20.80
CA PHE A 85 22.10 -9.84 -20.00
C PHE A 85 22.21 -8.37 -19.56
N ARG A 86 21.81 -7.42 -20.42
CA ARG A 86 21.74 -5.99 -20.01
C ARG A 86 20.76 -5.80 -18.88
N ALA A 87 19.59 -6.43 -18.95
CA ALA A 87 18.61 -6.37 -17.88
C ALA A 87 19.19 -6.87 -16.55
N ALA A 88 19.91 -8.00 -16.59
CA ALA A 88 20.61 -8.54 -15.40
C ALA A 88 21.66 -7.55 -14.87
N ALA A 89 22.53 -7.01 -15.74
CA ALA A 89 23.57 -6.07 -15.32
C ALA A 89 23.00 -4.80 -14.68
N TYR A 90 21.99 -4.17 -15.32
CA TYR A 90 21.37 -2.96 -14.78
C TYR A 90 20.70 -3.18 -13.44
N ALA A 91 20.18 -4.31 -13.27
CA ALA A 91 19.47 -4.66 -12.08
C ALA A 91 20.43 -4.93 -10.91
N GLU A 92 21.57 -5.57 -11.12
CA GLU A 92 22.63 -5.70 -10.12
C GLU A 92 23.24 -4.33 -9.77
N MET A 93 23.21 -3.39 -10.71
CA MET A 93 23.58 -1.99 -10.47
C MET A 93 22.47 -1.17 -9.79
N ASN A 94 21.36 -1.79 -9.42
CA ASN A 94 20.16 -1.14 -8.84
C ASN A 94 19.48 -0.10 -9.76
N ASP A 95 19.74 -0.17 -11.07
CA ASP A 95 19.12 0.69 -12.09
C ASP A 95 17.87 -0.01 -12.65
N THR A 96 16.81 0.03 -11.86
CA THR A 96 15.53 -0.67 -12.14
C THR A 96 14.90 -0.20 -13.45
N GLU A 97 15.00 1.09 -13.77
CA GLU A 97 14.38 1.65 -15.00
C GLU A 97 15.03 1.07 -16.26
N LYS A 98 16.37 1.02 -16.30
CA LYS A 98 17.09 0.43 -17.44
C LYS A 98 16.92 -1.09 -17.50
N ALA A 99 16.86 -1.78 -16.34
CA ALA A 99 16.59 -3.21 -16.30
C ALA A 99 15.23 -3.55 -16.93
N ILE A 100 14.17 -2.85 -16.55
CA ILE A 100 12.83 -3.01 -17.13
C ILE A 100 12.81 -2.65 -18.62
N ALA A 101 13.48 -1.56 -19.02
CA ALA A 101 13.56 -1.18 -20.42
C ALA A 101 14.23 -2.26 -21.28
N SER A 102 15.30 -2.89 -20.77
CA SER A 102 15.97 -4.00 -21.46
C SER A 102 15.09 -5.25 -21.53
N LEU A 103 14.39 -5.60 -20.44
CA LEU A 103 13.42 -6.69 -20.44
C LEU A 103 12.31 -6.47 -21.46
N ARG A 104 11.75 -5.27 -21.52
CA ARG A 104 10.71 -4.93 -22.53
C ARG A 104 11.23 -5.09 -23.95
N ARG A 105 12.47 -4.70 -24.24
CA ARG A 105 13.08 -4.92 -25.57
C ARG A 105 13.24 -6.41 -25.86
N ALA A 106 13.76 -7.19 -24.91
CA ALA A 106 13.93 -8.64 -25.08
C ALA A 106 12.62 -9.37 -25.36
N ILE A 107 11.56 -9.08 -24.60
CA ILE A 107 10.24 -9.74 -24.74
C ILE A 107 9.45 -9.26 -25.98
N ALA A 108 9.80 -8.11 -26.55
CA ALA A 108 9.15 -7.56 -27.76
C ALA A 108 9.70 -8.18 -29.06
N ILE A 109 10.76 -8.98 -29.01
CA ILE A 109 11.37 -9.61 -30.18
C ILE A 109 10.39 -10.61 -30.79
N LYS A 110 10.01 -10.36 -32.06
CA LYS A 110 9.12 -11.24 -32.80
C LYS A 110 9.94 -12.37 -33.46
N ASN A 111 9.42 -13.59 -33.43
CA ASN A 111 10.03 -14.81 -33.97
C ASN A 111 11.43 -15.12 -33.39
N PRO A 112 11.51 -15.39 -32.08
CA PRO A 112 12.74 -15.88 -31.48
C PRO A 112 13.14 -17.22 -32.12
N SER A 113 14.43 -17.55 -32.02
CA SER A 113 14.86 -18.91 -32.39
C SER A 113 14.20 -19.93 -31.47
N ASP A 114 13.98 -21.16 -31.96
CA ASP A 114 13.42 -22.23 -31.15
C ASP A 114 14.25 -22.46 -29.84
N LYS A 115 15.55 -22.18 -29.89
CA LYS A 115 16.46 -22.24 -28.74
C LYS A 115 16.21 -21.17 -27.69
N ASP A 116 15.64 -20.04 -28.07
CA ASP A 116 15.38 -18.90 -27.17
C ASP A 116 13.91 -18.84 -26.68
N TYR A 117 13.06 -19.77 -27.15
CA TYR A 117 11.63 -19.77 -26.79
C TYR A 117 11.41 -19.76 -25.27
N PHE A 118 11.96 -20.74 -24.55
CA PHE A 118 11.81 -20.80 -23.11
C PHE A 118 12.54 -19.67 -22.37
N LEU A 119 13.63 -19.15 -22.93
CA LEU A 119 14.29 -17.95 -22.40
C LEU A 119 13.33 -16.74 -22.43
N ILE A 120 12.65 -16.50 -23.55
CA ILE A 120 11.67 -15.41 -23.65
C ILE A 120 10.50 -15.64 -22.70
N VAL A 121 9.98 -16.86 -22.61
CA VAL A 121 8.93 -17.20 -21.64
C VAL A 121 9.38 -16.84 -20.22
N TYR A 122 10.60 -17.21 -19.86
CA TYR A 122 11.16 -16.89 -18.57
C TYR A 122 11.33 -15.38 -18.35
N LEU A 123 11.83 -14.63 -19.34
CA LEU A 123 11.95 -13.17 -19.28
C LEU A 123 10.58 -12.50 -19.08
N LYS A 124 9.52 -13.03 -19.71
CA LYS A 124 8.14 -12.59 -19.49
C LYS A 124 7.67 -12.85 -18.05
N ILE A 125 8.00 -14.01 -17.49
CA ILE A 125 7.71 -14.34 -16.09
C ILE A 125 8.40 -13.34 -15.14
N VAL A 126 9.70 -13.12 -15.35
CA VAL A 126 10.46 -12.14 -14.55
C VAL A 126 9.89 -10.73 -14.68
N TYR A 127 9.49 -10.33 -15.87
CA TYR A 127 8.83 -9.04 -16.07
C TYR A 127 7.51 -8.94 -15.28
N THR A 128 6.73 -10.02 -15.28
CA THR A 128 5.48 -10.12 -14.51
C THR A 128 5.73 -10.02 -13.00
N GLU A 129 6.77 -10.69 -12.49
CA GLU A 129 7.17 -10.58 -11.07
C GLU A 129 7.60 -9.16 -10.70
N LEU A 130 8.33 -8.48 -11.59
CA LEU A 130 8.73 -7.09 -11.37
C LEU A 130 7.53 -6.15 -11.32
N GLN A 131 6.52 -6.36 -12.18
CA GLN A 131 5.27 -5.61 -12.14
C GLN A 131 4.57 -5.80 -10.77
N GLN A 132 4.49 -7.03 -10.28
CA GLN A 132 3.89 -7.34 -8.97
C GLN A 132 4.64 -6.65 -7.83
N LEU A 133 5.98 -6.69 -7.82
CA LEU A 133 6.83 -6.03 -6.82
C LEU A 133 6.72 -4.51 -6.82
N GLN A 134 6.42 -3.91 -7.98
CA GLN A 134 6.14 -2.48 -8.11
C GLN A 134 4.73 -2.09 -7.65
N GLY A 135 3.91 -3.07 -7.23
CA GLY A 135 2.52 -2.85 -6.83
C GLY A 135 1.54 -2.76 -7.99
N ASN A 136 1.99 -3.06 -9.22
CA ASN A 136 1.13 -3.12 -10.41
C ASN A 136 0.53 -4.52 -10.57
N SER A 137 -0.33 -4.91 -9.65
CA SER A 137 -0.97 -6.24 -9.65
C SER A 137 -1.87 -6.47 -10.85
N GLU A 138 -2.50 -5.42 -11.40
CA GLU A 138 -3.37 -5.54 -12.58
C GLU A 138 -2.55 -5.84 -13.85
N GLY A 139 -1.44 -5.11 -14.06
CA GLY A 139 -0.50 -5.37 -15.16
C GLY A 139 0.12 -6.76 -15.07
N ALA A 140 0.55 -7.16 -13.88
CA ALA A 140 1.09 -8.48 -13.60
C ALA A 140 0.08 -9.59 -13.89
N LEU A 141 -1.18 -9.43 -13.44
CA LEU A 141 -2.25 -10.39 -13.71
C LEU A 141 -2.50 -10.55 -15.21
N ARG A 142 -2.58 -9.44 -15.95
CA ARG A 142 -2.80 -9.45 -17.41
C ARG A 142 -1.65 -10.13 -18.14
N SER A 143 -0.41 -9.80 -17.80
CA SER A 143 0.80 -10.41 -18.38
C SER A 143 0.85 -11.90 -18.12
N ALA A 144 0.53 -12.33 -16.88
CA ALA A 144 0.52 -13.73 -16.49
C ALA A 144 -0.56 -14.53 -17.24
N LEU A 145 -1.80 -14.01 -17.33
CA LEU A 145 -2.90 -14.67 -18.04
C LEU A 145 -2.60 -14.82 -19.54
N ALA A 146 -2.07 -13.76 -20.19
CA ALA A 146 -1.68 -13.81 -21.58
C ALA A 146 -0.59 -14.86 -21.82
N LEU A 147 0.37 -14.98 -20.91
CA LEU A 147 1.43 -15.98 -21.03
C LEU A 147 0.92 -17.40 -20.79
N VAL A 148 -0.02 -17.63 -19.85
CA VAL A 148 -0.70 -18.93 -19.68
C VAL A 148 -1.42 -19.33 -20.96
N GLU A 149 -2.15 -18.41 -21.58
CA GLU A 149 -2.86 -18.67 -22.83
C GLU A 149 -1.88 -19.00 -23.97
N GLN A 150 -0.77 -18.26 -24.08
CA GLN A 150 0.30 -18.57 -25.03
C GLN A 150 0.85 -20.00 -24.79
N MET A 151 1.26 -20.34 -23.56
CA MET A 151 1.83 -21.64 -23.24
C MET A 151 0.86 -22.80 -23.51
N LYS A 152 -0.45 -22.57 -23.27
CA LYS A 152 -1.49 -23.53 -23.60
C LYS A 152 -1.65 -23.74 -25.10
N ASN A 153 -1.67 -22.65 -25.88
CA ASN A 153 -1.80 -22.71 -27.36
C ASN A 153 -0.59 -23.39 -27.97
N ASP A 154 0.59 -23.22 -27.39
CA ASP A 154 1.85 -23.81 -27.84
C ASP A 154 2.02 -25.27 -27.33
N GLY A 155 1.09 -25.80 -26.52
CA GLY A 155 1.10 -27.17 -25.99
C GLY A 155 2.05 -27.40 -24.81
N TYR A 156 2.48 -26.32 -24.12
CA TYR A 156 3.44 -26.34 -23.03
C TYR A 156 2.80 -25.99 -21.66
N GLU A 157 1.49 -26.14 -21.49
CA GLU A 157 0.79 -25.73 -20.26
C GLU A 157 1.27 -26.47 -18.99
N ASP A 158 1.81 -27.69 -19.14
CA ASP A 158 2.35 -28.53 -18.07
C ASP A 158 3.89 -28.49 -17.97
N HIS A 159 4.54 -27.63 -18.76
CA HIS A 159 5.99 -27.49 -18.69
C HIS A 159 6.45 -26.92 -17.35
N GLU A 160 7.60 -27.36 -16.85
CA GLU A 160 8.12 -26.94 -15.52
C GLU A 160 8.20 -25.42 -15.36
N VAL A 161 8.47 -24.66 -16.41
CA VAL A 161 8.52 -23.19 -16.37
C VAL A 161 7.17 -22.57 -15.96
N CYS A 162 6.04 -23.28 -16.22
CA CYS A 162 4.70 -22.81 -15.90
C CYS A 162 4.40 -22.85 -14.40
N GLN A 163 5.11 -23.64 -13.60
CA GLN A 163 4.91 -23.65 -12.15
C GLN A 163 5.06 -22.25 -11.55
N ARG A 164 6.08 -21.50 -12.00
CA ARG A 164 6.35 -20.16 -11.50
C ARG A 164 5.27 -19.18 -11.93
N LEU A 165 4.74 -19.36 -13.13
CA LEU A 165 3.64 -18.55 -13.67
C LEU A 165 2.34 -18.78 -12.89
N TYR A 166 1.97 -20.03 -12.64
CA TYR A 166 0.80 -20.36 -11.82
C TYR A 166 0.97 -19.93 -10.36
N LEU A 167 2.19 -19.97 -9.82
CA LEU A 167 2.48 -19.43 -8.48
C LEU A 167 2.16 -17.93 -8.42
N ILE A 168 2.67 -17.13 -9.36
CA ILE A 168 2.40 -15.69 -9.45
C ILE A 168 0.90 -15.41 -9.57
N LEU A 169 0.20 -16.16 -10.43
CA LEU A 169 -1.24 -16.02 -10.58
C LEU A 169 -1.99 -16.30 -9.28
N GLY A 170 -1.61 -17.37 -8.58
CA GLY A 170 -2.21 -17.71 -7.29
C GLY A 170 -1.99 -16.61 -6.25
N GLU A 171 -0.77 -16.10 -6.15
CA GLU A 171 -0.43 -14.99 -5.23
C GLU A 171 -1.24 -13.72 -5.52
N ILE A 172 -1.30 -13.30 -6.79
CA ILE A 172 -2.06 -12.10 -7.18
C ILE A 172 -3.54 -12.30 -6.89
N GLN A 173 -4.11 -13.45 -7.26
CA GLN A 173 -5.54 -13.73 -7.08
C GLN A 173 -5.92 -13.79 -5.61
N LEU A 174 -5.08 -14.39 -4.76
CA LEU A 174 -5.34 -14.44 -3.33
C LEU A 174 -5.30 -13.03 -2.72
N ASN A 175 -4.33 -12.21 -3.10
CA ASN A 175 -4.20 -10.81 -2.66
C ASN A 175 -5.37 -9.92 -3.15
N LEU A 176 -5.99 -10.28 -4.28
CA LEU A 176 -7.20 -9.65 -4.80
C LEU A 176 -8.50 -10.23 -4.22
N ASN A 177 -8.40 -11.11 -3.22
CA ASN A 177 -9.54 -11.77 -2.57
C ASN A 177 -10.34 -12.70 -3.50
N HIS A 178 -9.63 -13.44 -4.38
CA HIS A 178 -10.16 -14.50 -5.24
C HIS A 178 -9.58 -15.88 -4.84
N PRO A 179 -9.96 -16.43 -3.66
CA PRO A 179 -9.32 -17.64 -3.11
C PRO A 179 -9.54 -18.89 -3.95
N ASP A 180 -10.71 -19.04 -4.60
CA ASP A 180 -11.03 -20.22 -5.41
C ASP A 180 -10.14 -20.33 -6.66
N GLU A 181 -9.88 -19.21 -7.33
CA GLU A 181 -8.98 -19.14 -8.48
C GLU A 181 -7.54 -19.34 -8.06
N ALA A 182 -7.14 -18.74 -6.94
CA ALA A 182 -5.80 -18.91 -6.36
C ALA A 182 -5.54 -20.39 -6.04
N ALA A 183 -6.48 -21.06 -5.38
CA ALA A 183 -6.38 -22.48 -5.04
C ALA A 183 -6.19 -23.35 -6.29
N LYS A 184 -6.93 -23.10 -7.38
CA LYS A 184 -6.76 -23.83 -8.65
C LYS A 184 -5.36 -23.68 -9.23
N ASN A 185 -4.79 -22.46 -9.17
CA ASN A 185 -3.46 -22.22 -9.67
C ASN A 185 -2.38 -22.88 -8.78
N PHE A 186 -2.52 -22.81 -7.46
CA PHE A 186 -1.61 -23.49 -6.55
C PHE A 186 -1.67 -25.03 -6.69
N GLU A 187 -2.84 -25.61 -6.93
CA GLU A 187 -2.95 -27.05 -7.23
C GLU A 187 -2.25 -27.42 -8.55
N ARG A 188 -2.29 -26.57 -9.57
CA ARG A 188 -1.50 -26.75 -10.80
C ARG A 188 0.00 -26.69 -10.52
N VAL A 189 0.44 -25.73 -9.70
CA VAL A 189 1.84 -25.66 -9.24
C VAL A 189 2.25 -27.00 -8.62
N TYR A 190 1.43 -27.51 -7.69
CA TYR A 190 1.72 -28.77 -6.99
C TYR A 190 1.78 -29.95 -7.94
N ALA A 191 0.86 -30.06 -8.90
CA ALA A 191 0.84 -31.12 -9.88
C ALA A 191 2.10 -31.12 -10.78
N ILE A 192 2.58 -29.96 -11.20
CA ILE A 192 3.82 -29.83 -11.98
C ILE A 192 5.02 -30.22 -11.12
N LEU A 193 5.09 -29.72 -9.88
CA LEU A 193 6.17 -30.06 -8.94
C LEU A 193 6.25 -31.58 -8.68
N GLN A 194 5.11 -32.25 -8.48
CA GLN A 194 5.09 -33.71 -8.25
C GLN A 194 5.71 -34.47 -9.43
N LYS A 195 5.35 -34.12 -10.68
CA LYS A 195 5.98 -34.71 -11.88
C LYS A 195 7.50 -34.50 -11.92
N CYS A 196 7.97 -33.29 -11.54
CA CYS A 196 9.40 -32.97 -11.50
C CYS A 196 10.14 -33.79 -10.41
N ILE A 197 9.54 -33.92 -9.23
CA ILE A 197 10.13 -34.64 -8.09
C ILE A 197 10.19 -36.15 -8.34
N GLU A 198 9.18 -36.74 -9.01
CA GLU A 198 9.15 -38.17 -9.33
C GLU A 198 10.32 -38.60 -10.21
N ASN A 199 10.76 -37.72 -11.11
CA ASN A 199 11.83 -37.95 -12.07
C ASN A 199 13.20 -37.42 -11.60
N ASP A 200 13.29 -36.83 -10.39
CA ASP A 200 14.51 -36.20 -9.89
C ASP A 200 15.47 -37.23 -9.28
N SER A 201 16.58 -37.46 -9.96
CA SER A 201 17.70 -38.31 -9.47
C SER A 201 18.75 -37.50 -8.70
N THR A 202 18.68 -36.14 -8.74
CA THR A 202 19.73 -35.27 -8.19
C THR A 202 19.34 -34.58 -6.87
N GLY A 203 18.05 -34.42 -6.60
CA GLY A 203 17.53 -33.68 -5.45
C GLY A 203 17.31 -32.18 -5.73
N ASN A 204 17.62 -31.69 -6.93
CA ASN A 204 17.43 -30.29 -7.33
C ASN A 204 15.95 -29.87 -7.32
N HIS A 205 15.09 -30.70 -7.90
CA HIS A 205 13.65 -30.42 -7.94
C HIS A 205 13.00 -30.47 -6.54
N LEU A 206 13.56 -31.27 -5.63
CA LEU A 206 13.11 -31.25 -4.24
C LEU A 206 13.37 -29.90 -3.56
N MET A 207 14.55 -29.31 -3.77
CA MET A 207 14.85 -27.98 -3.22
C MET A 207 13.96 -26.90 -3.80
N GLU A 208 13.73 -26.93 -5.11
CA GLU A 208 12.82 -25.99 -5.78
C GLU A 208 11.37 -26.17 -5.29
N ALA A 209 10.94 -27.41 -5.09
CA ALA A 209 9.62 -27.70 -4.56
C ALA A 209 9.47 -27.18 -3.12
N VAL A 210 10.48 -27.31 -2.28
CA VAL A 210 10.52 -26.71 -0.93
C VAL A 210 10.35 -25.20 -1.00
N GLU A 211 11.10 -24.52 -1.89
CA GLU A 211 10.98 -23.07 -2.08
C GLU A 211 9.57 -22.68 -2.51
N THR A 212 9.05 -23.34 -3.52
CA THR A 212 7.73 -23.01 -4.10
C THR A 212 6.60 -23.28 -3.11
N LEU A 213 6.60 -24.43 -2.43
CA LEU A 213 5.58 -24.75 -1.42
C LEU A 213 5.65 -23.82 -0.21
N ASN A 214 6.86 -23.39 0.17
CA ASN A 214 7.00 -22.37 1.21
C ASN A 214 6.39 -21.04 0.80
N LYS A 215 6.53 -20.60 -0.47
CA LYS A 215 5.88 -19.38 -0.97
C LYS A 215 4.36 -19.50 -0.92
N VAL A 216 3.80 -20.63 -1.37
CA VAL A 216 2.35 -20.86 -1.30
C VAL A 216 1.87 -20.81 0.16
N THR A 217 2.56 -21.52 1.06
CA THR A 217 2.22 -21.51 2.48
C THR A 217 2.28 -20.09 3.06
N ALA A 218 3.33 -19.34 2.78
CA ALA A 218 3.50 -17.98 3.23
C ALA A 218 2.39 -17.07 2.71
N THR A 219 1.98 -17.22 1.44
CA THR A 219 0.89 -16.44 0.83
C THR A 219 -0.43 -16.66 1.57
N TYR A 220 -0.76 -17.89 1.93
CA TYR A 220 -1.96 -18.18 2.72
C TYR A 220 -1.85 -17.63 4.16
N LEU A 221 -0.68 -17.74 4.80
CA LEU A 221 -0.44 -17.16 6.12
C LEU A 221 -0.59 -15.63 6.13
N ASP A 222 -0.08 -14.95 5.10
CA ASP A 222 -0.17 -13.49 4.94
C ASP A 222 -1.61 -13.02 4.76
N ASN A 223 -2.41 -13.85 4.05
CA ASN A 223 -3.84 -13.61 3.84
C ASN A 223 -4.72 -14.18 4.98
N ARG A 224 -4.12 -14.71 6.07
CA ARG A 224 -4.80 -15.26 7.24
C ARG A 224 -5.77 -16.40 6.94
N GLN A 225 -5.52 -17.14 5.87
CA GLN A 225 -6.26 -18.36 5.52
C GLN A 225 -5.54 -19.56 6.17
N TRP A 226 -5.86 -19.78 7.45
CA TRP A 226 -5.08 -20.64 8.33
C TRP A 226 -5.23 -22.14 8.00
N ASP A 227 -6.42 -22.57 7.61
CA ASP A 227 -6.72 -23.96 7.27
C ASP A 227 -6.02 -24.37 5.96
N GLU A 228 -6.05 -23.51 4.96
CA GLU A 228 -5.33 -23.69 3.70
C GLU A 228 -3.81 -23.62 3.94
N ALA A 229 -3.34 -22.70 4.77
CA ALA A 229 -1.94 -22.63 5.14
C ALA A 229 -1.46 -23.92 5.82
N GLU A 230 -2.26 -24.53 6.72
CA GLU A 230 -1.95 -25.82 7.35
C GLU A 230 -1.87 -26.94 6.33
N LEU A 231 -2.81 -27.01 5.37
CA LEU A 231 -2.78 -27.99 4.29
C LEU A 231 -1.47 -27.89 3.49
N TRP A 232 -1.08 -26.68 3.09
CA TRP A 232 0.12 -26.46 2.29
C TRP A 232 1.40 -26.64 3.10
N LEU A 233 1.40 -26.31 4.37
CA LEU A 233 2.50 -26.58 5.29
C LEU A 233 2.75 -28.08 5.45
N ASN A 234 1.70 -28.89 5.53
CA ASN A 234 1.84 -30.35 5.59
C ASN A 234 2.46 -30.93 4.29
N ARG A 235 2.10 -30.37 3.12
CA ARG A 235 2.72 -30.71 1.84
C ARG A 235 4.19 -30.31 1.79
N LEU A 236 4.50 -29.12 2.29
CA LEU A 236 5.87 -28.62 2.43
C LEU A 236 6.69 -29.51 3.35
N ASP A 237 6.18 -29.88 4.51
CA ASP A 237 6.84 -30.76 5.47
C ASP A 237 7.23 -32.12 4.86
N ALA A 238 6.30 -32.70 4.11
CA ALA A 238 6.55 -34.00 3.45
C ALA A 238 7.71 -33.90 2.42
N VAL A 239 7.70 -32.86 1.61
CA VAL A 239 8.73 -32.60 0.60
C VAL A 239 10.05 -32.21 1.26
N PHE A 240 10.01 -31.36 2.29
CA PHE A 240 11.21 -30.94 3.03
C PHE A 240 11.89 -32.07 3.76
N THR A 241 11.13 -32.96 4.41
CA THR A 241 11.66 -34.17 5.06
C THR A 241 12.37 -35.06 4.04
N ARG A 242 11.77 -35.23 2.85
CA ARG A 242 12.39 -35.99 1.76
C ARG A 242 13.65 -35.29 1.25
N CYS A 243 13.63 -33.96 1.09
CA CYS A 243 14.78 -33.16 0.68
C CYS A 243 15.96 -33.33 1.65
N GLN A 244 15.71 -33.23 2.96
CA GLN A 244 16.71 -33.36 4.00
C GLN A 244 17.39 -34.75 3.99
N SER A 245 16.74 -35.81 3.51
CA SER A 245 17.27 -37.15 3.44
C SER A 245 18.18 -37.42 2.22
N THR A 246 18.31 -36.42 1.31
CA THR A 246 19.14 -36.54 0.12
C THR A 246 20.60 -36.23 0.44
N PRO A 247 21.59 -36.90 -0.19
CA PRO A 247 22.99 -36.54 -0.06
C PRO A 247 23.26 -35.10 -0.47
N TYR A 248 22.51 -34.59 -1.44
CA TYR A 248 22.59 -33.24 -1.95
C TYR A 248 22.25 -32.16 -0.89
N ALA A 249 21.35 -32.44 0.05
CA ALA A 249 21.03 -31.53 1.13
C ALA A 249 22.22 -31.26 2.06
N ALA A 250 23.15 -32.20 2.18
CA ALA A 250 24.36 -32.03 3.00
C ALA A 250 25.30 -30.95 2.43
N ASP A 251 25.24 -30.69 1.13
CA ASP A 251 26.04 -29.64 0.45
C ASP A 251 25.49 -28.24 0.70
N PHE A 252 24.24 -28.13 1.20
CA PHE A 252 23.51 -26.84 1.39
C PHE A 252 22.95 -26.67 2.81
N PRO A 253 23.78 -26.71 3.86
CA PRO A 253 23.31 -26.67 5.26
C PRO A 253 22.55 -25.37 5.58
N SER A 254 22.95 -24.24 5.01
CA SER A 254 22.27 -22.94 5.22
C SER A 254 20.87 -22.91 4.61
N PHE A 255 20.66 -23.58 3.48
CA PHE A 255 19.32 -23.76 2.90
C PHE A 255 18.43 -24.55 3.83
N ILE A 256 18.93 -25.67 4.31
CA ILE A 256 18.19 -26.54 5.21
C ILE A 256 17.82 -25.82 6.51
N ASP A 257 18.75 -25.06 7.10
CA ASP A 257 18.50 -24.26 8.32
C ASP A 257 17.46 -23.17 8.08
N TRP A 258 17.56 -22.48 6.94
CA TRP A 258 16.63 -21.42 6.56
C TRP A 258 15.20 -21.94 6.40
N TYR A 259 14.99 -23.01 5.60
CA TYR A 259 13.65 -23.56 5.38
C TYR A 259 13.11 -24.29 6.62
N ARG A 260 13.96 -24.95 7.42
CA ARG A 260 13.56 -25.48 8.73
C ARG A 260 12.99 -24.38 9.61
N SER A 261 13.61 -23.23 9.59
CA SER A 261 13.15 -22.08 10.38
C SER A 261 11.78 -21.60 9.92
N PHE A 262 11.53 -21.49 8.61
CA PHE A 262 10.22 -21.09 8.07
C PHE A 262 9.13 -22.13 8.34
N VAL A 263 9.42 -23.40 8.17
CA VAL A 263 8.50 -24.50 8.48
C VAL A 263 8.13 -24.45 9.98
N THR A 264 9.15 -24.36 10.84
CA THR A 264 8.95 -24.38 12.29
C THR A 264 8.14 -23.16 12.77
N ILE A 265 8.45 -21.97 12.28
CA ILE A 265 7.69 -20.76 12.68
C ILE A 265 6.27 -20.77 12.12
N SER A 266 6.04 -21.34 10.94
CA SER A 266 4.70 -21.48 10.36
C SER A 266 3.84 -22.41 11.19
N HIS A 267 4.38 -23.55 11.65
CA HIS A 267 3.69 -24.42 12.61
C HIS A 267 3.36 -23.70 13.91
N ALA A 268 4.29 -22.90 14.45
CA ALA A 268 4.03 -22.13 15.67
C ALA A 268 2.86 -21.15 15.47
N MET A 269 2.82 -20.46 14.33
CA MET A 269 1.75 -19.49 14.02
C MET A 269 0.39 -20.17 13.88
N ILE A 270 0.31 -21.28 13.15
CA ILE A 270 -0.93 -22.03 12.94
C ILE A 270 -1.42 -22.64 14.26
N ALA A 271 -0.54 -23.26 15.03
CA ALA A 271 -0.88 -23.81 16.34
C ALA A 271 -1.41 -22.74 17.32
N GLU A 272 -0.81 -21.54 17.32
CA GLU A 272 -1.27 -20.42 18.15
C GLU A 272 -2.69 -20.02 17.79
N VAL A 273 -2.99 -19.87 16.49
CA VAL A 273 -4.33 -19.49 16.01
C VAL A 273 -5.37 -20.56 16.32
N HIS A 274 -5.01 -21.83 16.24
CA HIS A 274 -5.88 -22.95 16.60
C HIS A 274 -6.00 -23.17 18.13
N GLY A 275 -5.39 -22.29 18.94
CA GLY A 275 -5.46 -22.33 20.40
C GLY A 275 -4.58 -23.41 21.06
N LYS A 276 -3.71 -24.09 20.31
CA LYS A 276 -2.78 -25.11 20.78
C LYS A 276 -1.48 -24.47 21.32
N LYS A 277 -1.61 -23.68 22.38
CA LYS A 277 -0.54 -22.79 22.87
C LYS A 277 0.74 -23.50 23.26
N ASP A 278 0.65 -24.69 23.89
CA ASP A 278 1.82 -25.46 24.30
C ASP A 278 2.60 -25.97 23.07
N GLU A 279 1.88 -26.41 22.05
CA GLU A 279 2.44 -26.85 20.79
C GLU A 279 3.08 -25.67 20.03
N ALA A 280 2.41 -24.54 19.97
CA ALA A 280 2.92 -23.31 19.40
C ALA A 280 4.23 -22.86 20.06
N GLN A 281 4.26 -22.88 21.39
CA GLN A 281 5.46 -22.53 22.17
C GLN A 281 6.60 -23.51 21.93
N LYS A 282 6.31 -24.82 21.78
CA LYS A 282 7.32 -25.82 21.44
C LYS A 282 7.94 -25.52 20.08
N TYR A 283 7.14 -25.29 19.04
CA TYR A 283 7.66 -24.96 17.72
C TYR A 283 8.44 -23.64 17.73
N TYR A 284 8.00 -22.66 18.48
CA TYR A 284 8.74 -21.41 18.62
C TYR A 284 10.10 -21.60 19.31
N ASN A 285 10.17 -22.45 20.34
CA ASN A 285 11.43 -22.79 20.99
C ASN A 285 12.36 -23.52 20.01
N ASP A 286 11.83 -24.45 19.20
CA ASP A 286 12.60 -25.14 18.16
C ASP A 286 13.11 -24.14 17.10
N TYR A 287 12.28 -23.16 16.70
CA TYR A 287 12.70 -22.08 15.83
C TYR A 287 13.90 -21.31 16.38
N LEU A 288 13.91 -20.99 17.67
CA LEU A 288 15.01 -20.27 18.32
C LEU A 288 16.33 -21.04 18.37
N THR A 289 16.32 -22.36 18.14
CA THR A 289 17.55 -23.16 18.04
C THR A 289 18.27 -23.00 16.72
N ASN A 290 17.58 -22.58 15.66
CA ASN A 290 18.12 -22.44 14.32
C ASN A 290 19.03 -21.20 14.21
N ASP A 291 20.09 -21.29 13.40
CA ASP A 291 21.01 -20.15 13.22
C ASP A 291 20.35 -18.99 12.48
N PHE A 292 19.46 -19.27 11.55
CA PHE A 292 18.67 -18.24 10.87
C PHE A 292 17.87 -17.36 11.86
N SER A 293 17.29 -17.92 12.91
CA SER A 293 16.51 -17.18 13.92
C SER A 293 17.30 -16.07 14.61
N LYS A 294 18.63 -16.17 14.63
CA LYS A 294 19.56 -15.21 15.26
C LYS A 294 19.90 -14.03 14.32
N THR A 295 19.63 -14.17 13.01
CA THR A 295 19.85 -13.12 12.02
C THR A 295 18.83 -12.00 12.15
N ASP A 296 19.10 -10.83 11.56
CA ASP A 296 18.13 -9.73 11.55
C ASP A 296 16.83 -10.13 10.83
N GLU A 297 16.92 -10.85 9.71
CA GLU A 297 15.77 -11.39 8.98
C GLU A 297 14.98 -12.40 9.83
N GLY A 298 15.66 -13.36 10.45
CA GLY A 298 15.03 -14.35 11.30
C GLY A 298 14.30 -13.71 12.49
N ARG A 299 14.88 -12.71 13.13
CA ARG A 299 14.19 -11.96 14.20
C ARG A 299 12.91 -11.30 13.72
N LEU A 300 12.89 -10.73 12.51
CA LEU A 300 11.69 -10.15 11.93
C LEU A 300 10.63 -11.23 11.61
N VAL A 301 11.04 -12.35 11.05
CA VAL A 301 10.16 -13.50 10.77
C VAL A 301 9.54 -14.04 12.07
N GLY A 302 10.36 -14.29 13.10
CA GLY A 302 9.90 -14.78 14.41
C GLY A 302 8.94 -13.82 15.11
N SER A 303 9.03 -12.53 14.80
CA SER A 303 8.13 -11.51 15.38
C SER A 303 6.68 -11.68 14.96
N ARG A 304 6.40 -12.33 13.83
CA ARG A 304 5.03 -12.62 13.36
C ARG A 304 4.30 -13.52 14.38
N TYR A 305 4.96 -14.58 14.86
CA TYR A 305 4.43 -15.43 15.93
C TYR A 305 4.27 -14.66 17.25
N LEU A 306 5.27 -13.85 17.64
CA LEU A 306 5.22 -13.05 18.84
C LEU A 306 4.05 -12.05 18.84
N MET A 307 3.71 -11.50 17.68
CA MET A 307 2.54 -10.64 17.53
C MET A 307 1.23 -11.41 17.69
N LEU A 308 1.13 -12.62 17.14
CA LEU A 308 -0.05 -13.49 17.28
C LEU A 308 -0.24 -13.94 18.73
N SER A 309 0.83 -14.36 19.40
CA SER A 309 0.82 -14.78 20.80
C SER A 309 0.79 -13.61 21.81
N GLN A 310 0.62 -12.37 21.34
CA GLN A 310 0.54 -11.14 22.15
C GLN A 310 1.81 -10.85 22.99
N ARG A 311 2.95 -11.41 22.63
CA ARG A 311 4.25 -11.17 23.26
C ARG A 311 4.90 -9.90 22.71
N TYR A 312 4.20 -8.79 22.87
CA TYR A 312 4.52 -7.53 22.19
C TYR A 312 5.88 -6.94 22.58
N THR A 313 6.33 -7.14 23.82
CA THR A 313 7.63 -6.64 24.27
C THR A 313 8.77 -7.30 23.50
N GLU A 314 8.72 -8.60 23.34
CA GLU A 314 9.72 -9.38 22.59
C GLU A 314 9.63 -9.09 21.07
N ALA A 315 8.40 -8.96 20.56
CA ALA A 315 8.20 -8.53 19.18
C ALA A 315 8.83 -7.16 18.92
N ALA A 316 8.63 -6.19 19.81
CA ALA A 316 9.21 -4.86 19.70
C ALA A 316 10.75 -4.86 19.77
N GLU A 317 11.34 -5.76 20.53
CA GLU A 317 12.78 -5.97 20.57
C GLU A 317 13.31 -6.53 19.25
N ASN A 318 12.62 -7.52 18.71
CA ASN A 318 12.98 -8.08 17.42
C ASN A 318 12.84 -7.04 16.29
N TYR A 319 11.75 -6.26 16.26
CA TYR A 319 11.59 -5.21 15.27
C TYR A 319 12.60 -4.06 15.40
N SER A 320 13.38 -3.99 16.47
CA SER A 320 14.45 -2.98 16.60
C SER A 320 15.54 -3.09 15.53
N VAL A 321 15.71 -4.26 14.92
CA VAL A 321 16.70 -4.49 13.86
C VAL A 321 16.22 -4.07 12.47
N SER A 322 14.92 -3.75 12.32
CA SER A 322 14.31 -3.53 11.00
C SER A 322 14.97 -2.41 10.19
N ASP A 323 15.41 -1.31 10.84
CA ASP A 323 16.03 -0.19 10.12
C ASP A 323 17.38 -0.62 9.53
N ARG A 324 18.18 -1.36 10.31
CA ARG A 324 19.45 -1.94 9.84
C ARG A 324 19.21 -2.97 8.73
N PHE A 325 18.20 -3.80 8.88
CA PHE A 325 17.81 -4.77 7.86
C PHE A 325 17.40 -4.08 6.55
N MET A 326 16.52 -3.09 6.60
CA MET A 326 16.11 -2.33 5.42
C MET A 326 17.27 -1.62 4.75
N GLN A 327 18.21 -1.05 5.52
CA GLN A 327 19.40 -0.39 5.00
C GLN A 327 20.36 -1.40 4.34
N ALA A 328 20.61 -2.55 4.98
CA ALA A 328 21.51 -3.57 4.47
C ALA A 328 21.06 -4.16 3.12
N TYR A 329 19.74 -4.24 2.89
CA TYR A 329 19.15 -4.74 1.65
C TYR A 329 18.68 -3.63 0.70
N GLU A 330 19.02 -2.37 0.99
CA GLU A 330 18.66 -1.20 0.17
C GLU A 330 17.15 -1.18 -0.22
N TYR A 331 16.30 -1.50 0.75
CA TYR A 331 14.85 -1.46 0.53
C TYR A 331 14.39 -0.04 0.18
N GLU A 332 13.86 0.13 -1.01
CA GLU A 332 13.17 1.37 -1.36
C GLU A 332 11.84 1.50 -0.60
N PRO A 333 11.50 2.71 -0.15
CA PRO A 333 10.19 2.97 0.45
C PRO A 333 9.06 2.63 -0.53
N ASN A 334 8.22 1.67 -0.16
CA ASN A 334 7.01 1.29 -0.89
C ASN A 334 5.93 0.86 0.08
N LEU A 335 4.69 0.68 -0.41
CA LEU A 335 3.56 0.30 0.44
C LEU A 335 3.74 -1.08 1.08
N GLN A 336 4.46 -1.99 0.43
CA GLN A 336 4.74 -3.32 0.96
C GLN A 336 5.65 -3.22 2.20
N VAL A 337 6.74 -2.45 2.15
CA VAL A 337 7.62 -2.22 3.32
C VAL A 337 6.86 -1.61 4.48
N ILE A 338 5.95 -0.67 4.19
CA ILE A 338 5.08 -0.09 5.21
C ILE A 338 4.20 -1.17 5.84
N GLY A 339 3.54 -2.01 5.02
CA GLY A 339 2.65 -3.08 5.47
C GLY A 339 3.36 -4.19 6.24
N ASP A 340 4.44 -4.70 5.70
CA ASP A 340 5.09 -5.92 6.17
C ASP A 340 6.08 -5.69 7.32
N ILE A 341 6.66 -4.49 7.40
CA ILE A 341 7.70 -4.17 8.39
C ILE A 341 7.27 -3.06 9.35
N LEU A 342 6.90 -1.89 8.82
CA LEU A 342 6.70 -0.71 9.66
C LEU A 342 5.39 -0.75 10.46
N MET A 343 4.29 -1.22 9.88
CA MET A 343 3.02 -1.34 10.60
C MET A 343 3.07 -2.39 11.72
N PRO A 344 3.63 -3.60 11.51
CA PRO A 344 3.88 -4.53 12.61
C PRO A 344 4.81 -3.96 13.70
N LYS A 345 5.90 -3.26 13.31
CA LYS A 345 6.80 -2.57 14.24
C LYS A 345 6.07 -1.52 15.08
N LEU A 346 5.22 -0.72 14.46
CA LEU A 346 4.38 0.27 15.15
C LEU A 346 3.50 -0.42 16.19
N ARG A 347 2.75 -1.44 15.77
CA ARG A 347 1.84 -2.19 16.66
C ARG A 347 2.59 -2.85 17.81
N ALA A 348 3.72 -3.50 17.54
CA ALA A 348 4.54 -4.14 18.57
C ALA A 348 4.99 -3.12 19.64
N ASN A 349 5.54 -1.97 19.22
CA ASN A 349 5.96 -0.93 20.16
C ASN A 349 4.80 -0.33 20.94
N TYR A 350 3.66 -0.12 20.29
CA TYR A 350 2.48 0.43 20.95
C TYR A 350 1.96 -0.48 22.06
N PHE A 351 1.71 -1.76 21.72
CA PHE A 351 1.19 -2.73 22.69
C PHE A 351 2.23 -3.10 23.78
N ALA A 352 3.52 -2.98 23.48
CA ALA A 352 4.59 -3.10 24.46
C ALA A 352 4.71 -1.86 25.40
N GLY A 353 3.88 -0.83 25.23
CA GLY A 353 3.94 0.39 26.01
C GLY A 353 5.08 1.35 25.65
N ARG A 354 5.82 1.11 24.57
CA ARG A 354 6.95 1.92 24.10
C ARG A 354 6.45 3.11 23.25
N LYS A 355 5.73 4.04 23.90
CA LYS A 355 4.99 5.12 23.22
C LYS A 355 5.87 6.00 22.33
N ASP A 356 7.07 6.39 22.77
CA ASP A 356 7.96 7.23 21.98
C ASP A 356 8.48 6.51 20.73
N SER A 357 8.75 5.22 20.84
CA SER A 357 9.16 4.39 19.70
C SER A 357 8.00 4.19 18.73
N ALA A 358 6.80 3.93 19.21
CA ALA A 358 5.61 3.83 18.38
C ALA A 358 5.35 5.14 17.63
N MET A 359 5.48 6.29 18.30
CA MET A 359 5.30 7.60 17.67
C MET A 359 6.34 7.85 16.57
N ARG A 360 7.62 7.54 16.80
CA ARG A 360 8.65 7.68 15.76
C ARG A 360 8.34 6.83 14.53
N VAL A 361 7.90 5.58 14.72
CA VAL A 361 7.52 4.71 13.60
C VAL A 361 6.28 5.22 12.89
N ALA A 362 5.29 5.76 13.61
CA ALA A 362 4.11 6.37 13.00
C ALA A 362 4.47 7.58 12.13
N MET A 363 5.38 8.43 12.59
CA MET A 363 5.87 9.56 11.79
C MET A 363 6.64 9.07 10.56
N GLN A 364 7.50 8.06 10.70
CA GLN A 364 8.19 7.43 9.58
C GLN A 364 7.21 6.87 8.54
N ILE A 365 6.15 6.21 8.98
CA ILE A 365 5.08 5.72 8.08
C ILE A 365 4.42 6.89 7.35
N ALA A 366 4.07 7.97 8.05
CA ALA A 366 3.42 9.12 7.45
C ALA A 366 4.32 9.79 6.38
N GLU A 367 5.62 9.97 6.66
CA GLU A 367 6.57 10.52 5.69
C GLU A 367 6.76 9.63 4.44
N LEU A 368 6.76 8.30 4.63
CA LEU A 368 6.97 7.35 3.54
C LEU A 368 5.72 7.09 2.71
N TYR A 369 4.54 7.20 3.32
CA TYR A 369 3.27 6.83 2.70
C TYR A 369 2.96 7.67 1.45
N ASP A 370 3.08 8.98 1.55
CA ASP A 370 2.81 9.88 0.42
C ASP A 370 3.77 9.62 -0.73
N THR A 371 5.07 9.42 -0.43
CA THR A 371 6.09 9.12 -1.45
C THR A 371 5.81 7.78 -2.13
N ALA A 372 5.46 6.75 -1.37
CA ALA A 372 5.17 5.42 -1.89
C ALA A 372 3.90 5.43 -2.76
N LEU A 373 2.85 6.14 -2.35
CA LEU A 373 1.60 6.27 -3.08
C LEU A 373 1.77 7.04 -4.40
N VAL A 374 2.53 8.14 -4.38
CA VAL A 374 2.84 8.92 -5.58
C VAL A 374 3.63 8.09 -6.58
N LYS A 375 4.64 7.34 -6.10
CA LYS A 375 5.43 6.44 -6.95
C LYS A 375 4.55 5.37 -7.60
N GLN A 376 3.70 4.69 -6.82
CA GLN A 376 2.79 3.67 -7.34
C GLN A 376 1.84 4.22 -8.42
N LYS A 377 1.25 5.41 -8.19
CA LYS A 377 0.36 6.05 -9.18
C LYS A 377 1.11 6.43 -10.45
N ARG A 378 2.33 6.96 -10.33
CA ARG A 378 3.16 7.34 -11.49
C ARG A 378 3.49 6.11 -12.34
N ASP A 379 3.90 5.03 -11.70
CA ASP A 379 4.31 3.80 -12.38
C ASP A 379 3.12 3.14 -13.10
N ALA A 380 1.95 3.09 -12.46
CA ALA A 380 0.72 2.61 -13.08
C ALA A 380 0.27 3.49 -14.27
N THR A 381 0.41 4.82 -14.16
CA THR A 381 0.05 5.75 -15.24
C THR A 381 1.00 5.64 -16.44
N ALA A 382 2.31 5.49 -16.20
CA ALA A 382 3.31 5.31 -17.26
C ALA A 382 3.10 4.00 -18.03
N GLU A 383 2.67 2.94 -17.36
CA GLU A 383 2.35 1.67 -18.00
C GLU A 383 1.09 1.73 -18.84
N MET A 384 0.02 2.36 -18.33
CA MET A 384 -1.19 2.62 -19.11
C MET A 384 -0.89 3.39 -20.39
N ALA A 385 -0.07 4.43 -20.32
CA ALA A 385 0.35 5.20 -21.49
C ALA A 385 1.10 4.33 -22.51
N THR A 386 1.95 3.40 -22.04
CA THR A 386 2.70 2.50 -22.93
C THR A 386 1.79 1.47 -23.61
N ILE A 387 0.79 0.93 -22.87
CA ILE A 387 -0.19 -0.02 -23.42
C ILE A 387 -1.04 0.65 -24.50
N TYR A 388 -1.51 1.88 -24.25
CA TYR A 388 -2.26 2.66 -25.23
C TYR A 388 -1.46 2.93 -26.51
N ASP A 389 -0.15 3.21 -26.38
CA ASP A 389 0.72 3.48 -27.55
C ASP A 389 1.00 2.21 -28.39
N VAL A 390 1.12 1.05 -27.75
CA VAL A 390 1.32 -0.24 -28.43
C VAL A 390 0.04 -0.72 -29.11
N GLU A 391 -1.10 -0.73 -28.41
CA GLU A 391 -2.39 -1.11 -28.99
C GLU A 391 -2.81 -0.19 -30.15
N GLY A 392 -2.50 1.11 -30.02
CA GLY A 392 -2.73 2.08 -31.09
C GLY A 392 -1.92 1.80 -32.35
N LYS A 393 -0.65 1.41 -32.19
CA LYS A 393 0.24 1.09 -33.33
C LYS A 393 -0.09 -0.25 -33.99
N GLU A 394 -0.44 -1.28 -33.23
CA GLU A 394 -0.83 -2.57 -33.80
C GLU A 394 -2.16 -2.49 -34.57
N ARG A 395 -3.14 -1.74 -34.05
CA ARG A 395 -4.37 -1.45 -34.81
C ARG A 395 -4.11 -0.70 -36.10
N MET A 396 -3.19 0.29 -36.08
CA MET A 396 -2.85 1.06 -37.30
C MET A 396 -2.18 0.21 -38.38
N ILE A 397 -1.32 -0.72 -37.99
CA ILE A 397 -0.61 -1.61 -38.96
C ILE A 397 -1.61 -2.61 -39.58
N ALA A 398 -2.44 -3.25 -38.78
CA ALA A 398 -3.47 -4.18 -39.24
C ALA A 398 -4.55 -3.52 -40.12
N GLU A 399 -4.92 -2.26 -39.79
CA GLU A 399 -5.86 -1.50 -40.63
C GLU A 399 -5.25 -1.04 -41.97
N HIS A 400 -3.92 -0.76 -42.04
CA HIS A 400 -3.26 -0.37 -43.30
C HIS A 400 -3.15 -1.53 -44.30
N GLU A 401 -2.82 -2.73 -43.84
CA GLU A 401 -2.71 -3.91 -44.72
C GLU A 401 -4.09 -4.37 -45.26
N ALA A 402 -5.14 -4.26 -44.46
CA ALA A 402 -6.50 -4.57 -44.93
C ALA A 402 -7.07 -3.54 -45.93
N LYS A 403 -6.70 -2.25 -45.78
CA LYS A 403 -7.21 -1.16 -46.63
C LYS A 403 -6.70 -1.17 -48.07
N ILE A 404 -5.46 -1.63 -48.32
CA ILE A 404 -4.84 -1.60 -49.63
C ILE A 404 -5.52 -2.58 -50.64
N SER A 405 -6.06 -3.70 -50.17
CA SER A 405 -6.71 -4.72 -50.97
C SER A 405 -8.17 -4.44 -51.33
N GLN A 406 -8.90 -3.70 -50.48
CA GLN A 406 -10.32 -3.45 -50.66
C GLN A 406 -10.72 -2.10 -51.26
N GLN A 407 -9.78 -1.13 -51.39
CA GLN A 407 -10.12 0.26 -51.75
C GLN A 407 -10.60 0.47 -53.17
N ARG A 408 -10.42 -0.44 -54.11
CA ARG A 408 -10.82 -0.24 -55.53
C ARG A 408 -12.28 -0.64 -55.83
N PHE A 409 -12.96 -1.40 -54.99
CA PHE A 409 -14.32 -1.89 -55.29
C PHE A 409 -15.47 -1.27 -54.44
N ILE A 410 -15.13 -0.54 -53.40
CA ILE A 410 -16.11 -0.16 -52.37
C ILE A 410 -16.52 1.34 -52.38
N GLY A 411 -15.91 2.14 -53.25
CA GLY A 411 -15.99 3.62 -53.19
C GLY A 411 -17.39 4.24 -53.36
N VAL A 412 -18.31 3.60 -54.01
CA VAL A 412 -19.66 4.17 -54.27
C VAL A 412 -20.73 3.65 -53.32
N SER A 413 -20.60 2.40 -52.86
CA SER A 413 -21.56 1.79 -51.91
C SER A 413 -21.35 2.30 -50.48
N ILE A 414 -20.10 2.73 -50.14
CA ILE A 414 -19.73 3.19 -48.80
C ILE A 414 -20.37 4.55 -48.43
N ALA A 415 -20.50 5.46 -49.42
CA ALA A 415 -21.06 6.79 -49.12
C ALA A 415 -22.51 6.75 -48.63
N LEU A 416 -23.31 5.83 -49.15
CA LEU A 416 -24.71 5.65 -48.69
C LEU A 416 -24.82 4.92 -47.36
N VAL A 417 -23.95 3.89 -47.14
CA VAL A 417 -23.90 3.17 -45.85
C VAL A 417 -23.35 4.05 -44.73
N VAL A 418 -22.34 4.88 -45.06
CA VAL A 418 -21.75 5.84 -44.09
C VAL A 418 -22.76 6.89 -43.63
N LEU A 419 -23.63 7.39 -44.54
CA LEU A 419 -24.67 8.36 -44.19
C LEU A 419 -25.74 7.73 -43.27
N VAL A 420 -26.18 6.51 -43.54
CA VAL A 420 -27.13 5.78 -42.68
C VAL A 420 -26.47 5.43 -41.34
N PHE A 421 -25.20 4.99 -41.38
CA PHE A 421 -24.46 4.62 -40.17
C PHE A 421 -24.17 5.86 -39.30
N ALA A 422 -23.80 7.00 -39.91
CA ALA A 422 -23.61 8.25 -39.19
C ALA A 422 -24.90 8.74 -38.52
N PHE A 423 -26.06 8.53 -39.14
CA PHE A 423 -27.36 8.86 -38.54
C PHE A 423 -27.69 7.95 -37.37
N VAL A 424 -27.39 6.64 -37.50
CA VAL A 424 -27.63 5.67 -36.42
C VAL A 424 -26.66 5.93 -35.26
N ILE A 425 -25.37 6.21 -35.56
CA ILE A 425 -24.38 6.55 -34.54
C ILE A 425 -24.76 7.87 -33.86
N TYR A 426 -25.19 8.88 -34.61
CA TYR A 426 -25.64 10.14 -34.03
C TYR A 426 -26.85 9.93 -33.08
N ALA A 427 -27.82 9.13 -33.50
CA ALA A 427 -28.96 8.80 -32.65
C ALA A 427 -28.54 7.98 -31.42
N TRP A 428 -27.62 7.00 -31.58
CA TRP A 428 -27.09 6.19 -30.47
C TRP A 428 -26.25 7.01 -29.50
N VAL A 429 -25.32 7.84 -30.01
CA VAL A 429 -24.50 8.74 -29.18
C VAL A 429 -25.39 9.74 -28.42
N ARG A 430 -26.43 10.26 -29.09
CA ARG A 430 -27.37 11.16 -28.45
C ARG A 430 -28.18 10.47 -27.35
N HIS A 431 -28.58 9.20 -27.60
CA HIS A 431 -29.27 8.38 -26.61
C HIS A 431 -28.34 8.03 -25.44
N ARG A 432 -27.10 7.63 -25.73
CA ARG A 432 -26.07 7.30 -24.74
C ARG A 432 -25.71 8.51 -23.87
N MET A 433 -25.61 9.70 -24.50
CA MET A 433 -25.34 10.95 -23.76
C MET A 433 -26.52 11.35 -22.87
N ALA A 434 -27.77 11.09 -23.33
CA ALA A 434 -28.95 11.33 -22.52
C ALA A 434 -29.01 10.39 -21.29
N GLU A 435 -28.69 9.09 -21.47
CA GLU A 435 -28.60 8.15 -20.35
C GLU A 435 -27.48 8.50 -19.37
N MET A 436 -26.31 8.92 -19.87
CA MET A 436 -25.20 9.32 -18.99
C MET A 436 -25.53 10.57 -18.22
N ARG A 437 -26.18 11.58 -18.87
CA ARG A 437 -26.67 12.77 -18.17
C ARG A 437 -27.70 12.43 -17.11
N ALA A 438 -28.65 11.56 -17.44
CA ALA A 438 -29.65 11.11 -16.46
C ALA A 438 -29.03 10.35 -15.28
N LYS A 439 -27.98 9.53 -15.52
CA LYS A 439 -27.24 8.87 -14.43
C LYS A 439 -26.46 9.87 -13.60
N GLN A 440 -25.80 10.83 -14.24
CA GLN A 440 -25.07 11.89 -13.54
C GLN A 440 -26.01 12.74 -12.71
N GLU A 441 -27.11 13.22 -13.31
CA GLU A 441 -28.13 14.00 -12.61
C GLU A 441 -28.73 13.25 -11.41
N ARG A 442 -28.87 11.91 -11.55
CA ARG A 442 -29.34 11.07 -10.45
C ARG A 442 -28.29 11.02 -9.32
N ILE A 443 -27.02 10.78 -9.66
CA ILE A 443 -25.92 10.76 -8.69
C ILE A 443 -25.82 12.13 -7.99
N ASP A 444 -25.82 13.22 -8.76
CA ASP A 444 -25.74 14.58 -8.22
C ASP A 444 -26.96 14.88 -7.32
N SER A 445 -28.15 14.39 -7.70
CA SER A 445 -29.36 14.50 -6.87
C SER A 445 -29.26 13.69 -5.57
N GLU A 446 -28.76 12.46 -5.63
CA GLU A 446 -28.57 11.60 -4.45
C GLU A 446 -27.51 12.21 -3.51
N LEU A 447 -26.42 12.76 -4.05
CA LEU A 447 -25.37 13.45 -3.28
C LEU A 447 -25.90 14.77 -2.68
N ARG A 448 -26.74 15.52 -3.38
CA ARG A 448 -27.39 16.72 -2.82
C ARG A 448 -28.29 16.36 -1.65
N ILE A 449 -29.09 15.29 -1.77
CA ILE A 449 -29.92 14.79 -0.66
C ILE A 449 -29.03 14.37 0.51
N ALA A 450 -27.92 13.66 0.25
CA ALA A 450 -26.96 13.29 1.28
C ALA A 450 -26.37 14.51 2.00
N ARG A 451 -26.04 15.58 1.25
CA ARG A 451 -25.61 16.86 1.80
C ARG A 451 -26.67 17.50 2.70
N GLU A 452 -27.93 17.54 2.25
CA GLU A 452 -29.02 18.10 3.05
C GLU A 452 -29.21 17.32 4.36
N ILE A 453 -29.13 15.98 4.29
CA ILE A 453 -29.17 15.12 5.49
C ILE A 453 -27.99 15.44 6.39
N GLN A 454 -26.76 15.48 5.87
CA GLN A 454 -25.55 15.78 6.64
C GLN A 454 -25.64 17.14 7.31
N MET A 455 -26.00 18.17 6.56
CA MET A 455 -26.16 19.55 7.08
C MET A 455 -27.27 19.66 8.14
N SER A 456 -28.27 18.75 8.11
CA SER A 456 -29.29 18.68 9.17
C SER A 456 -28.76 18.08 10.49
N MET A 457 -27.64 17.35 10.43
CA MET A 457 -27.01 16.74 11.62
C MET A 457 -26.21 17.76 12.44
N VAL A 458 -25.69 18.82 11.80
CA VAL A 458 -24.99 19.90 12.49
C VAL A 458 -25.99 20.97 12.96
N PRO A 459 -25.72 21.63 14.10
CA PRO A 459 -26.63 22.65 14.63
C PRO A 459 -26.73 23.86 13.70
N SER A 460 -27.91 24.18 13.25
CA SER A 460 -28.20 25.43 12.49
C SER A 460 -28.63 26.62 13.39
N ARG A 461 -28.91 26.35 14.66
CA ARG A 461 -29.31 27.33 15.66
C ARG A 461 -28.41 27.21 16.87
N PHE A 462 -28.00 28.32 17.44
CA PHE A 462 -27.11 28.37 18.60
C PHE A 462 -27.88 28.79 19.86
N PRO A 463 -27.36 28.43 21.07
CA PRO A 463 -28.06 28.67 22.30
C PRO A 463 -28.18 30.17 22.57
N LYS A 464 -29.40 30.64 22.86
CA LYS A 464 -29.65 32.01 23.30
C LYS A 464 -29.60 32.03 24.82
N ARG A 465 -28.46 32.39 25.41
CA ARG A 465 -28.28 32.56 26.83
C ARG A 465 -27.55 33.86 27.12
N GLU A 466 -27.98 34.55 28.15
CA GLU A 466 -27.35 35.81 28.58
C GLU A 466 -25.86 35.57 28.88
N GLY A 467 -24.98 36.39 28.33
CA GLY A 467 -23.55 36.30 28.49
C GLY A 467 -22.85 35.32 27.52
N LEU A 468 -23.56 34.42 26.84
CA LEU A 468 -23.00 33.47 25.86
C LEU A 468 -23.37 33.94 24.44
N ASP A 469 -22.33 34.11 23.61
CA ASP A 469 -22.47 34.30 22.17
C ASP A 469 -21.61 33.23 21.46
N MET A 470 -22.25 32.38 20.68
CA MET A 470 -21.62 31.23 20.00
C MET A 470 -22.14 31.16 18.56
N TYR A 471 -21.22 30.97 17.64
CA TYR A 471 -21.52 30.72 16.24
C TYR A 471 -20.53 29.76 15.62
N ALA A 472 -20.98 28.93 14.67
CA ALA A 472 -20.14 28.08 13.88
C ALA A 472 -20.64 28.02 12.43
N MET A 473 -19.72 27.73 11.52
CA MET A 473 -19.98 27.56 10.11
C MET A 473 -19.22 26.35 9.58
N MET A 474 -19.81 25.64 8.66
CA MET A 474 -19.18 24.53 7.93
C MET A 474 -19.52 24.63 6.47
N THR A 475 -18.50 24.57 5.62
CA THR A 475 -18.62 24.57 4.16
C THR A 475 -17.88 23.38 3.60
N PRO A 476 -18.58 22.33 3.15
CA PRO A 476 -17.92 21.16 2.55
C PRO A 476 -17.23 21.52 1.24
N ALA A 477 -16.05 20.94 1.01
CA ALA A 477 -15.28 21.09 -0.24
C ALA A 477 -15.90 20.35 -1.42
N LYS A 478 -16.63 19.28 -1.14
CA LYS A 478 -17.39 18.48 -2.11
C LYS A 478 -18.88 18.49 -1.76
N GLU A 479 -19.63 17.63 -2.43
CA GLU A 479 -21.07 17.46 -2.17
C GLU A 479 -21.35 17.10 -0.72
N VAL A 480 -20.51 16.26 -0.12
CA VAL A 480 -20.54 15.88 1.31
C VAL A 480 -19.13 15.93 1.89
N GLY A 481 -19.00 16.34 3.16
CA GLY A 481 -17.75 16.56 3.85
C GLY A 481 -17.48 15.58 4.99
N GLY A 482 -16.25 15.63 5.53
CA GLY A 482 -15.81 14.92 6.73
C GLY A 482 -15.98 15.73 8.01
N ASP A 483 -15.94 17.05 7.90
CA ASP A 483 -15.99 17.99 9.01
C ASP A 483 -17.28 17.90 9.83
N LEU A 484 -17.17 18.23 11.07
CA LEU A 484 -18.32 18.36 11.95
C LEU A 484 -18.11 19.41 13.04
N TYR A 485 -19.21 19.96 13.51
CA TYR A 485 -19.27 20.67 14.77
C TYR A 485 -20.56 20.34 15.51
N GLY A 486 -20.53 20.50 16.81
CA GLY A 486 -21.70 20.24 17.62
C GLY A 486 -21.67 20.95 18.96
N TYR A 487 -22.83 21.06 19.58
CA TYR A 487 -22.94 21.49 20.96
C TYR A 487 -24.11 20.82 21.68
N LEU A 488 -24.03 20.82 22.99
CA LEU A 488 -25.11 20.42 23.89
C LEU A 488 -25.08 21.31 25.13
N LEU A 489 -26.16 22.06 25.37
CA LEU A 489 -26.33 22.86 26.58
C LEU A 489 -27.16 22.09 27.61
N GLN A 490 -26.61 21.84 28.79
CA GLN A 490 -27.26 21.17 29.91
C GLN A 490 -27.18 22.04 31.20
N GLY A 491 -28.23 22.76 31.48
CA GLY A 491 -28.23 23.72 32.55
C GLY A 491 -27.20 24.83 32.29
N ASP A 492 -26.18 24.92 33.14
CA ASP A 492 -25.11 25.90 33.02
C ASP A 492 -23.86 25.35 32.35
N LYS A 493 -23.89 24.11 31.88
CA LYS A 493 -22.75 23.44 31.24
C LYS A 493 -22.97 23.35 29.74
N LEU A 494 -22.03 23.90 28.98
CA LEU A 494 -21.99 23.83 27.51
C LEU A 494 -20.91 22.83 27.06
N TYR A 495 -21.35 21.72 26.51
CA TYR A 495 -20.47 20.85 25.72
C TYR A 495 -20.43 21.36 24.28
N PHE A 496 -19.25 21.37 23.68
CA PHE A 496 -19.09 21.73 22.27
C PHE A 496 -17.94 20.93 21.66
N CYS A 497 -17.98 20.74 20.35
CA CYS A 497 -16.94 20.03 19.63
C CYS A 497 -16.77 20.58 18.20
N VAL A 498 -15.55 20.40 17.69
CA VAL A 498 -15.20 20.51 16.27
C VAL A 498 -14.36 19.28 15.95
N GLY A 499 -14.54 18.70 14.77
CA GLY A 499 -13.77 17.56 14.34
C GLY A 499 -13.68 17.53 12.83
N ASP A 500 -12.64 16.85 12.36
CA ASP A 500 -12.38 16.59 10.95
C ASP A 500 -12.06 15.11 10.75
N VAL A 501 -12.77 14.47 9.84
CA VAL A 501 -12.66 13.04 9.52
C VAL A 501 -11.69 12.83 8.38
N SER A 502 -10.76 11.91 8.57
CA SER A 502 -9.80 11.51 7.53
C SER A 502 -10.48 11.09 6.23
N GLY A 503 -10.03 11.68 5.10
CA GLY A 503 -10.58 11.41 3.78
C GLY A 503 -11.77 12.30 3.44
N LYS A 504 -12.41 12.07 2.28
CA LYS A 504 -13.43 12.96 1.71
C LYS A 504 -14.60 12.18 1.10
N GLY A 505 -15.72 12.87 0.94
CA GLY A 505 -16.90 12.33 0.29
C GLY A 505 -17.73 11.38 1.18
N VAL A 506 -18.48 10.47 0.59
CA VAL A 506 -19.47 9.65 1.28
C VAL A 506 -18.92 8.85 2.47
N PRO A 507 -17.74 8.19 2.38
CA PRO A 507 -17.20 7.46 3.54
C PRO A 507 -16.92 8.38 4.74
N ALA A 508 -16.31 9.54 4.49
CA ALA A 508 -16.02 10.52 5.55
C ALA A 508 -17.29 11.06 6.18
N SER A 509 -18.31 11.37 5.36
CA SER A 509 -19.60 11.88 5.86
C SER A 509 -20.36 10.88 6.72
N LEU A 510 -20.26 9.56 6.41
CA LEU A 510 -20.84 8.51 7.24
C LEU A 510 -20.12 8.37 8.58
N PHE A 511 -18.79 8.45 8.58
CA PHE A 511 -18.00 8.41 9.81
C PHE A 511 -18.25 9.66 10.67
N MET A 512 -18.36 10.83 10.04
CA MET A 512 -18.78 12.09 10.67
C MET A 512 -20.13 11.97 11.39
N ALA A 513 -21.11 11.34 10.72
CA ALA A 513 -22.43 11.13 11.33
C ALA A 513 -22.36 10.24 12.60
N GLN A 514 -21.54 9.19 12.57
CA GLN A 514 -21.29 8.35 13.73
C GLN A 514 -20.60 9.14 14.87
N ALA A 515 -19.54 9.89 14.55
CA ALA A 515 -18.82 10.70 15.51
C ALA A 515 -19.73 11.74 16.16
N THR A 516 -20.53 12.44 15.36
CA THR A 516 -21.51 13.45 15.83
C THR A 516 -22.54 12.83 16.80
N ARG A 517 -23.05 11.64 16.43
CA ARG A 517 -24.03 10.93 17.25
C ARG A 517 -23.44 10.47 18.58
N LEU A 518 -22.24 9.91 18.56
CA LEU A 518 -21.51 9.46 19.74
C LEU A 518 -21.23 10.63 20.68
N PHE A 519 -20.68 11.74 20.17
CA PHE A 519 -20.46 12.95 20.97
C PHE A 519 -21.73 13.38 21.69
N ARG A 520 -22.85 13.57 20.97
CA ARG A 520 -24.11 14.01 21.57
C ARG A 520 -24.61 13.04 22.67
N THR A 521 -24.48 11.74 22.40
CA THR A 521 -24.94 10.71 23.34
C THR A 521 -24.11 10.71 24.63
N LEU A 522 -22.78 10.80 24.49
CA LEU A 522 -21.87 10.78 25.64
C LEU A 522 -21.89 12.07 26.43
N ALA A 523 -21.94 13.22 25.73
CA ALA A 523 -22.11 14.53 26.37
C ALA A 523 -23.42 14.59 27.18
N ALA A 524 -24.51 14.00 26.67
CA ALA A 524 -25.79 13.93 27.39
C ALA A 524 -25.70 13.13 28.73
N GLN A 525 -24.74 12.22 28.84
CA GLN A 525 -24.44 11.44 30.06
C GLN A 525 -23.56 12.22 31.06
N LYS A 526 -23.22 13.49 30.76
CA LYS A 526 -22.40 14.37 31.58
C LYS A 526 -20.98 13.87 31.83
N MET A 527 -20.43 13.15 30.84
CA MET A 527 -19.06 12.66 30.91
C MET A 527 -18.07 13.80 30.73
N MET A 528 -16.85 13.59 31.24
CA MET A 528 -15.73 14.52 31.01
C MET A 528 -15.20 14.41 29.60
N PRO A 529 -14.65 15.51 29.02
CA PRO A 529 -14.14 15.52 27.61
C PRO A 529 -13.19 14.39 27.30
N GLU A 530 -12.24 14.08 28.17
CA GLU A 530 -11.27 12.97 27.99
C GLU A 530 -11.94 11.59 28.04
N GLU A 531 -12.99 11.43 28.85
CA GLU A 531 -13.76 10.19 28.86
C GLU A 531 -14.60 10.03 27.61
N ILE A 532 -15.17 11.13 27.10
CA ILE A 532 -15.89 11.14 25.81
C ILE A 532 -14.95 10.72 24.70
N CYS A 533 -13.74 11.33 24.59
CA CYS A 533 -12.74 10.96 23.61
C CYS A 533 -12.38 9.47 23.71
N THR A 534 -12.13 8.97 24.90
CA THR A 534 -11.78 7.56 25.13
C THR A 534 -12.88 6.61 24.67
N ARG A 535 -14.14 6.90 25.01
CA ARG A 535 -15.28 6.07 24.63
C ARG A 535 -15.59 6.16 23.14
N MET A 536 -15.51 7.35 22.54
CA MET A 536 -15.64 7.53 21.11
C MET A 536 -14.56 6.76 20.35
N ASN A 537 -13.31 6.85 20.81
CA ASN A 537 -12.21 6.11 20.21
C ASN A 537 -12.46 4.60 20.24
N ASN A 538 -12.83 4.04 21.39
CA ASN A 538 -13.11 2.62 21.51
C ASN A 538 -14.28 2.16 20.62
N ALA A 539 -15.27 3.03 20.41
CA ALA A 539 -16.41 2.74 19.56
C ALA A 539 -16.10 2.85 18.05
N LEU A 540 -15.14 3.70 17.68
CA LEU A 540 -14.82 4.01 16.27
C LEU A 540 -13.57 3.29 15.76
N SER A 541 -12.76 2.69 16.64
CA SER A 541 -11.54 1.96 16.30
C SER A 541 -11.71 0.43 16.29
N GLY A 542 -12.95 -0.07 16.22
CA GLY A 542 -13.27 -1.50 16.22
C GLY A 542 -12.97 -2.21 14.91
N GLU A 543 -13.23 -3.51 14.88
CA GLU A 543 -13.05 -4.36 13.68
C GLU A 543 -13.87 -3.88 12.48
N ASP A 544 -14.97 -3.16 12.73
CA ASP A 544 -15.84 -2.57 11.69
C ASP A 544 -15.20 -1.37 10.97
N ASN A 545 -14.05 -0.85 11.44
CA ASN A 545 -13.32 0.23 10.80
C ASN A 545 -12.26 -0.29 9.81
N GLU A 546 -12.67 -1.11 8.85
CA GLU A 546 -11.79 -1.72 7.83
C GLU A 546 -11.01 -0.69 7.00
N ARG A 547 -11.54 0.53 6.88
CA ARG A 547 -10.92 1.63 6.12
C ARG A 547 -9.93 2.45 6.92
N CYS A 548 -9.68 2.09 8.17
CA CYS A 548 -8.81 2.83 9.09
C CYS A 548 -9.16 4.32 9.15
N MET A 549 -10.46 4.65 9.14
CA MET A 549 -10.94 6.02 9.26
C MET A 549 -10.69 6.54 10.68
N PHE A 550 -10.33 7.77 10.80
CA PHE A 550 -10.16 8.44 12.08
C PHE A 550 -10.74 9.87 12.01
N VAL A 551 -10.91 10.47 13.14
CA VAL A 551 -11.35 11.87 13.25
C VAL A 551 -10.45 12.62 14.23
N THR A 552 -9.92 13.76 13.76
CA THR A 552 -9.33 14.74 14.68
C THR A 552 -10.46 15.43 15.43
N PHE A 553 -10.35 15.58 16.75
CA PHE A 553 -11.51 16.01 17.51
C PHE A 553 -11.12 16.92 18.66
N PHE A 554 -11.70 18.10 18.73
CA PHE A 554 -11.63 18.98 19.89
C PHE A 554 -12.97 18.96 20.63
N ILE A 555 -12.97 18.64 21.91
CA ILE A 555 -14.15 18.69 22.78
C ILE A 555 -13.89 19.63 23.94
N GLY A 556 -14.83 20.54 24.19
CA GLY A 556 -14.85 21.42 25.35
C GLY A 556 -16.10 21.21 26.21
N LEU A 557 -15.92 21.35 27.51
CA LEU A 557 -16.97 21.46 28.55
C LEU A 557 -16.77 22.79 29.26
N LEU A 558 -17.64 23.75 28.98
CA LEU A 558 -17.62 25.09 29.54
C LEU A 558 -18.67 25.24 30.60
N ASP A 559 -18.26 25.59 31.80
CA ASP A 559 -19.14 26.03 32.86
C ASP A 559 -19.44 27.54 32.71
N LEU A 560 -20.66 27.87 32.34
CA LEU A 560 -21.02 29.22 31.97
C LEU A 560 -20.95 30.24 33.14
N PRO A 561 -21.34 29.89 34.39
CA PRO A 561 -21.20 30.79 35.54
C PRO A 561 -19.77 31.19 35.86
N THR A 562 -18.84 30.25 35.80
CA THR A 562 -17.43 30.48 36.18
C THR A 562 -16.54 30.81 34.97
N GLY A 563 -16.91 30.38 33.78
CA GLY A 563 -16.09 30.41 32.57
C GLY A 563 -15.05 29.29 32.55
N HIS A 564 -15.05 28.36 33.53
CA HIS A 564 -14.10 27.25 33.57
C HIS A 564 -14.30 26.34 32.36
N LEU A 565 -13.24 26.13 31.63
CA LEU A 565 -13.21 25.26 30.47
C LEU A 565 -12.36 24.03 30.71
N ILE A 566 -12.97 22.87 30.61
CA ILE A 566 -12.28 21.58 30.56
C ILE A 566 -12.34 21.12 29.10
N TYR A 567 -11.23 20.67 28.55
CA TYR A 567 -11.20 20.28 27.15
C TYR A 567 -10.34 19.03 26.93
N CYS A 568 -10.57 18.36 25.81
CA CYS A 568 -9.70 17.31 25.29
C CYS A 568 -9.48 17.55 23.80
N ASN A 569 -8.21 17.66 23.41
CA ASN A 569 -7.79 17.74 22.00
C ASN A 569 -7.26 16.38 21.54
N ALA A 570 -8.00 15.71 20.69
CA ALA A 570 -7.68 14.41 20.10
C ALA A 570 -7.13 14.61 18.68
N GLY A 571 -5.92 15.15 18.57
CA GLY A 571 -5.21 15.33 17.31
C GLY A 571 -5.76 16.44 16.41
N HIS A 572 -6.63 17.29 16.92
CA HIS A 572 -7.22 18.41 16.18
C HIS A 572 -6.33 19.67 16.24
N ASN A 573 -6.50 20.58 15.30
CA ASN A 573 -5.84 21.87 15.30
C ASN A 573 -6.05 22.57 16.65
N ASN A 574 -4.98 23.17 17.19
CA ASN A 574 -5.10 23.85 18.47
C ASN A 574 -5.97 25.10 18.32
N PRO A 575 -7.04 25.25 19.13
CA PRO A 575 -7.83 26.45 19.12
C PRO A 575 -7.03 27.69 19.49
N VAL A 576 -7.46 28.85 18.99
CA VAL A 576 -6.91 30.14 19.39
C VAL A 576 -7.76 30.73 20.49
N ILE A 577 -7.11 31.18 21.55
CA ILE A 577 -7.73 31.92 22.66
C ILE A 577 -7.20 33.34 22.72
N ASP A 578 -7.93 34.26 23.36
CA ASP A 578 -7.58 35.70 23.47
C ASP A 578 -7.54 36.43 22.10
N VAL A 579 -8.45 36.07 21.24
CA VAL A 579 -8.60 36.66 19.90
C VAL A 579 -8.75 38.19 19.94
N ALA A 580 -9.28 38.76 21.02
CA ALA A 580 -9.54 40.19 21.17
C ALA A 580 -8.34 41.00 21.72
N ASP A 581 -7.42 40.36 22.42
CA ASP A 581 -6.18 40.97 22.88
C ASP A 581 -5.02 40.60 21.92
N SER A 582 -4.15 41.55 21.59
CA SER A 582 -3.08 41.45 20.58
C SER A 582 -2.09 40.27 20.75
N ARG A 583 -2.47 39.22 21.47
CA ARG A 583 -1.67 38.06 21.85
C ARG A 583 -2.23 36.72 21.43
N GLY A 584 -3.24 36.62 20.56
CA GLY A 584 -3.87 35.34 20.21
C GLY A 584 -2.92 34.14 20.37
N ASP A 585 -3.07 33.37 21.45
CA ASP A 585 -2.22 32.23 21.73
C ASP A 585 -2.95 30.94 21.40
N PHE A 586 -2.21 29.97 20.89
CA PHE A 586 -2.76 28.62 20.69
C PHE A 586 -3.00 27.92 22.03
N LEU A 587 -4.19 27.39 22.19
CA LEU A 587 -4.58 26.64 23.39
C LEU A 587 -3.73 25.36 23.52
N GLY A 588 -3.06 25.18 24.64
CA GLY A 588 -2.24 24.02 24.93
C GLY A 588 -0.76 24.17 24.58
N GLY A 589 -0.32 25.26 23.93
CA GLY A 589 1.08 25.52 23.61
C GLY A 589 1.75 24.37 22.84
N GLU A 590 3.03 24.07 23.12
CA GLU A 590 3.75 22.91 22.54
C GLU A 590 3.39 21.56 23.20
N SER A 591 2.33 21.52 24.01
CA SER A 591 1.87 20.28 24.69
C SER A 591 1.49 19.23 23.65
N LYS A 592 1.94 17.99 23.85
CA LYS A 592 1.66 16.84 22.98
C LYS A 592 0.15 16.66 22.85
N SER A 593 -0.43 16.83 21.66
CA SER A 593 -1.82 16.48 21.41
C SER A 593 -2.02 14.97 21.55
N ASN A 594 -3.22 14.55 21.99
CA ASN A 594 -3.58 13.14 21.97
C ASN A 594 -3.68 12.65 20.51
N MET A 595 -3.70 11.33 20.34
CA MET A 595 -3.94 10.70 19.04
C MET A 595 -5.37 11.00 18.54
N PRO A 596 -5.61 11.13 17.23
CA PRO A 596 -6.98 11.21 16.68
C PRO A 596 -7.84 10.02 17.13
N ILE A 597 -9.14 10.22 17.17
CA ILE A 597 -10.14 9.21 17.54
C ILE A 597 -10.35 8.23 16.38
N GLY A 598 -10.36 6.94 16.65
CA GLY A 598 -10.57 5.88 15.67
C GLY A 598 -9.30 5.20 15.18
N VAL A 599 -8.11 5.69 15.60
CA VAL A 599 -6.81 5.12 15.16
C VAL A 599 -6.50 3.82 15.89
N MET A 600 -6.66 3.79 17.22
CA MET A 600 -6.19 2.65 18.02
C MET A 600 -7.06 2.44 19.25
N PRO A 601 -7.68 1.27 19.44
CA PRO A 601 -8.52 1.00 20.59
C PRO A 601 -7.72 1.04 21.90
N GLY A 602 -8.37 1.41 22.99
CA GLY A 602 -7.76 1.47 24.31
C GLY A 602 -6.81 2.65 24.54
N THR A 603 -6.68 3.59 23.59
CA THR A 603 -5.87 4.79 23.77
C THR A 603 -6.45 5.66 24.90
N PRO A 604 -5.67 5.98 25.94
CA PRO A 604 -6.09 6.93 26.95
C PRO A 604 -5.94 8.37 26.44
N TYR A 605 -6.96 9.18 26.67
CA TYR A 605 -6.93 10.61 26.34
C TYR A 605 -6.70 11.44 27.60
N LYS A 606 -5.95 12.53 27.44
CA LYS A 606 -5.70 13.49 28.52
C LYS A 606 -6.42 14.79 28.21
N GLY A 607 -7.18 15.26 29.18
CA GLY A 607 -7.79 16.56 29.16
C GLY A 607 -6.83 17.68 29.57
N GLY A 608 -7.22 18.91 29.24
CA GLY A 608 -6.66 20.13 29.78
C GLY A 608 -7.76 20.99 30.38
N GLU A 609 -7.38 21.98 31.14
CA GLU A 609 -8.34 22.91 31.76
C GLU A 609 -7.84 24.36 31.72
N ILE A 610 -8.76 25.29 31.72
CA ILE A 610 -8.52 26.72 31.85
C ILE A 610 -9.48 27.25 32.92
N ASP A 611 -8.95 27.99 33.87
CA ASP A 611 -9.72 28.50 35.00
C ASP A 611 -10.92 29.34 34.57
N SER A 612 -10.74 30.20 33.56
CA SER A 612 -11.84 30.96 33.00
C SER A 612 -11.53 31.48 31.57
N ILE A 613 -12.52 31.37 30.66
CA ILE A 613 -12.49 32.00 29.33
C ILE A 613 -13.38 33.26 29.28
N LYS A 614 -13.88 33.77 30.41
CA LYS A 614 -14.65 34.99 30.43
C LYS A 614 -13.85 36.16 29.89
N GLY A 615 -14.42 36.90 28.92
CA GLY A 615 -13.74 37.99 28.22
C GLY A 615 -12.63 37.54 27.28
N ARG A 616 -12.41 36.23 27.13
CA ARG A 616 -11.35 35.59 26.30
C ARG A 616 -12.02 34.80 25.18
N PRO A 617 -12.23 35.35 24.00
CA PRO A 617 -12.85 34.64 22.88
C PRO A 617 -12.05 33.38 22.49
N LEU A 618 -12.78 32.30 22.29
CA LEU A 618 -12.23 31.02 21.82
C LEU A 618 -12.59 30.81 20.35
N PHE A 619 -11.59 30.60 19.50
CA PHE A 619 -11.74 30.31 18.08
C PHE A 619 -11.19 28.91 17.76
N ILE A 620 -12.02 28.06 17.16
CA ILE A 620 -11.72 26.66 16.81
C ILE A 620 -11.91 26.51 15.30
N TYR A 621 -11.03 25.77 14.65
CA TYR A 621 -11.04 25.64 13.20
C TYR A 621 -10.47 24.28 12.75
N THR A 622 -10.92 23.80 11.58
CA THR A 622 -10.33 22.65 10.90
C THR A 622 -9.21 23.11 9.95
N ASP A 623 -8.38 22.15 9.50
CA ASP A 623 -7.22 22.44 8.65
C ASP A 623 -7.59 23.06 7.29
N GLY A 624 -8.81 22.84 6.80
CA GLY A 624 -9.32 23.53 5.61
C GLY A 624 -9.33 25.06 5.69
N LEU A 625 -9.09 25.65 6.89
CA LEU A 625 -8.84 27.08 7.04
C LEU A 625 -7.40 27.44 6.73
N ASN A 626 -6.45 26.91 7.50
CA ASN A 626 -5.03 27.28 7.38
C ASN A 626 -4.34 26.63 6.19
N GLU A 627 -4.90 25.53 5.67
CA GLU A 627 -4.44 24.85 4.47
C GLU A 627 -5.22 25.23 3.19
N ALA A 628 -6.10 26.23 3.27
CA ALA A 628 -6.76 26.75 2.08
C ALA A 628 -5.73 27.26 1.07
N GLU A 629 -5.74 26.68 -0.13
CA GLU A 629 -4.81 27.01 -1.21
C GLU A 629 -5.39 28.09 -2.15
N ASN A 630 -4.51 28.97 -2.64
CA ASN A 630 -4.81 29.85 -3.77
C ASN A 630 -4.42 29.19 -5.11
N ASN A 631 -4.64 29.88 -6.22
CA ASN A 631 -4.28 29.41 -7.56
C ASN A 631 -2.78 29.16 -7.74
N GLU A 632 -1.90 29.68 -6.88
CA GLU A 632 -0.46 29.47 -6.84
C GLU A 632 -0.05 28.36 -5.86
N ARG A 633 -1.02 27.66 -5.25
CA ARG A 633 -0.83 26.63 -4.21
C ARG A 633 -0.15 27.17 -2.94
N GLN A 634 -0.33 28.44 -2.65
CA GLN A 634 0.11 29.01 -1.40
C GLN A 634 -0.98 28.80 -0.34
N LEU A 635 -0.59 28.32 0.82
CA LEU A 635 -1.50 28.10 1.93
C LEU A 635 -1.91 29.43 2.58
N PHE A 636 -3.10 29.46 3.15
CA PHE A 636 -3.58 30.59 3.94
C PHE A 636 -2.71 30.83 5.17
N SER A 637 -2.26 29.77 5.80
CA SER A 637 -1.35 29.62 6.94
C SER A 637 -1.89 30.11 8.30
N ASN A 638 -1.28 29.56 9.36
CA ASN A 638 -1.61 29.98 10.74
C ASN A 638 -1.22 31.42 11.03
N GLU A 639 -0.11 31.91 10.47
CA GLU A 639 0.35 33.29 10.67
C GLU A 639 -0.67 34.29 10.11
N LYS A 640 -1.18 34.03 8.90
CA LYS A 640 -2.17 34.87 8.28
C LYS A 640 -3.50 34.82 9.03
N MET A 641 -3.92 33.66 9.47
CA MET A 641 -5.11 33.50 10.31
C MET A 641 -5.00 34.33 11.60
N LEU A 642 -3.87 34.22 12.33
CA LEU A 642 -3.62 34.96 13.55
C LEU A 642 -3.60 36.50 13.31
N ASP A 643 -2.93 36.94 12.23
CA ASP A 643 -2.90 38.36 11.85
C ASP A 643 -4.31 38.92 11.60
N ILE A 644 -5.17 38.14 10.94
CA ILE A 644 -6.57 38.54 10.71
C ILE A 644 -7.36 38.55 12.00
N LEU A 645 -7.24 37.52 12.85
CA LEU A 645 -7.90 37.45 14.14
C LEU A 645 -7.55 38.66 15.03
N GLN A 646 -6.27 39.07 15.05
CA GLN A 646 -5.80 40.25 15.80
C GLN A 646 -6.31 41.57 15.26
N LYS A 647 -6.54 41.71 13.96
CA LYS A 647 -7.01 42.93 13.32
C LYS A 647 -8.51 43.05 13.26
N THR A 648 -9.23 41.98 13.51
CA THR A 648 -10.69 41.93 13.34
C THR A 648 -11.39 42.53 14.57
N GLU A 649 -12.07 43.67 14.40
CA GLU A 649 -12.94 44.30 15.43
C GLU A 649 -14.33 43.62 15.47
N ALA A 650 -14.37 42.29 15.56
CA ALA A 650 -15.64 41.57 15.62
C ALA A 650 -16.33 41.72 16.97
N LYS A 651 -17.58 42.21 16.93
CA LYS A 651 -18.40 42.44 18.15
C LYS A 651 -19.10 41.18 18.66
N ASN A 652 -19.12 40.10 17.88
CA ASN A 652 -19.80 38.85 18.20
C ASN A 652 -19.20 37.68 17.40
N ALA A 653 -19.51 36.46 17.86
CA ALA A 653 -19.01 35.21 17.28
C ALA A 653 -19.33 35.08 15.78
N ARG A 654 -20.51 35.50 15.36
CA ARG A 654 -20.94 35.41 13.96
C ARG A 654 -20.12 36.34 13.05
N GLN A 655 -19.90 37.58 13.44
CA GLN A 655 -19.08 38.48 12.67
C GLN A 655 -17.65 38.02 12.51
N LEU A 656 -17.06 37.42 13.56
CA LEU A 656 -15.73 36.86 13.52
C LEU A 656 -15.61 35.73 12.48
N ILE A 657 -16.53 34.77 12.51
CA ILE A 657 -16.55 33.64 11.60
C ILE A 657 -16.80 34.08 10.14
N GLU A 658 -17.80 34.95 9.91
CA GLU A 658 -18.11 35.45 8.57
C GLU A 658 -16.96 36.29 7.97
N SER A 659 -16.27 37.07 8.80
CA SER A 659 -15.12 37.88 8.38
C SER A 659 -13.93 36.95 8.01
N MET A 660 -13.65 35.94 8.82
CA MET A 660 -12.60 34.97 8.51
C MET A 660 -12.90 34.16 7.24
N ALA A 661 -14.14 33.72 7.06
CA ALA A 661 -14.57 33.04 5.85
C ALA A 661 -14.39 33.90 4.58
N ALA A 662 -14.70 35.17 4.68
CA ALA A 662 -14.50 36.13 3.57
C ALA A 662 -13.02 36.31 3.21
N GLU A 663 -12.12 36.37 4.20
CA GLU A 663 -10.67 36.43 3.95
C GLU A 663 -10.08 35.15 3.38
N VAL A 664 -10.60 33.97 3.78
CA VAL A 664 -10.24 32.69 3.15
C VAL A 664 -10.68 32.65 1.70
N GLU A 665 -11.92 33.05 1.40
CA GLU A 665 -12.43 33.05 0.02
C GLU A 665 -11.67 34.05 -0.87
N LYS A 666 -11.33 35.20 -0.33
CA LYS A 666 -10.47 36.20 -1.01
C LYS A 666 -9.05 35.64 -1.25
N HIS A 667 -8.50 34.82 -0.34
CA HIS A 667 -7.21 34.22 -0.55
C HIS A 667 -7.27 33.16 -1.65
N ARG A 668 -8.33 32.36 -1.71
CA ARG A 668 -8.53 31.32 -2.72
C ARG A 668 -8.60 31.90 -4.14
N ASP A 669 -9.13 33.09 -4.31
CA ASP A 669 -9.22 33.79 -5.60
C ASP A 669 -9.81 32.92 -6.73
N GLY A 670 -10.89 32.20 -6.41
CA GLY A 670 -11.55 31.24 -7.31
C GLY A 670 -10.94 29.85 -7.42
N ALA A 671 -9.92 29.50 -6.63
CA ALA A 671 -9.43 28.15 -6.52
C ALA A 671 -10.48 27.24 -5.87
N GLU A 672 -10.61 26.02 -6.37
CA GLU A 672 -11.50 25.02 -5.78
C GLU A 672 -11.10 24.72 -4.32
N PRO A 673 -12.08 24.47 -3.42
CA PRO A 673 -11.79 24.11 -2.04
C PRO A 673 -10.92 22.86 -1.97
N SER A 674 -9.77 22.97 -1.30
CA SER A 674 -8.89 21.80 -1.04
C SER A 674 -9.46 20.89 0.03
N ASP A 675 -10.09 21.46 1.07
CA ASP A 675 -10.73 20.72 2.16
C ASP A 675 -11.97 21.41 2.70
N ASP A 676 -12.72 20.68 3.55
CA ASP A 676 -13.89 21.19 4.25
C ASP A 676 -13.46 22.33 5.17
N LEU A 677 -14.18 23.42 5.18
CA LEU A 677 -13.89 24.59 6.00
C LEU A 677 -14.87 24.67 7.16
N THR A 678 -14.40 24.40 8.37
CA THR A 678 -15.22 24.50 9.58
C THR A 678 -14.58 25.42 10.60
N MET A 679 -15.38 26.32 11.15
CA MET A 679 -14.95 27.27 12.17
C MET A 679 -16.02 27.41 13.25
N MET A 680 -15.61 27.60 14.48
CA MET A 680 -16.48 27.89 15.62
C MET A 680 -15.86 28.99 16.49
N ALA A 681 -16.68 29.93 16.91
CA ALA A 681 -16.27 30.95 17.87
C ALA A 681 -17.22 30.95 19.08
N ILE A 682 -16.66 31.11 20.27
CA ILE A 682 -17.38 31.18 21.55
C ILE A 682 -16.91 32.44 22.33
N TYR A 683 -17.83 33.30 22.66
CA TYR A 683 -17.62 34.47 23.52
C TYR A 683 -18.43 34.26 24.82
N LEU A 684 -17.80 34.38 25.97
CA LEU A 684 -18.44 34.38 27.26
C LEU A 684 -18.11 35.68 27.98
N LYS A 685 -19.19 36.44 28.32
CA LYS A 685 -19.05 37.72 29.01
C LYS A 685 -19.01 37.58 30.51
#